data_9b6fe3bf843e86d2fb2aa7fdd8e2b0c3
#
_entry.id   9b6fe3bf843e86d2fb2aa7fdd8e2b0c3
#
_cell.length_a   1.000
_cell.length_b   1.000
_cell.length_c   1.000
_cell.angle_alpha   90.00
_cell.angle_beta   90.00
_cell.angle_gamma   90.00
#
_symmetry.space_group_name_H-M   'P 1'
#
loop_
_entity.id
_entity.type
_entity.pdbx_description
1 polymer ?
#
loop_
_entity_poly.entity_id
_entity_poly.type
_entity_poly.pdbx_seq_one_letter_code
_entity_poly.pdbx_strand_id
1 'polypeptide(L)'
;MKITLTIVGYLLSALLMFAQKSGAYPAQDKLDFRYSPPEWQTAICLPDDPHKSLVDRSGELLYHYGQGGREFGTRISVRVKDAAVWVKQELHSPRVPIVRTYRRAEGLEITEEAFANTAIQPVKTPGAIVKRTDDGGILRNWAKPAATLDPSLRDIVVHMGGDIEYEVAVPKGSSRRIALALCEGYWNEAGKRIQVLSVEGTEKKTVDLVAEIGQNKAAAFWFDGRDTNSDGRISVQVDAAPNGSDKNTILSGLWVFALETKPDSEALLSGKLTSLSLADLHQAISDGPVRSDIILVSVKNTAAGERTFQPTLIVNTTLPLTFQPDQQRALIDNHEVVTASLKMKALKGEIETQRYIELESIKVPAGQTVRFFVQYYNGAASQAGSLNGPPNVGQALQCRERAVEFWEKKSKLPFDRVQLPDPGIQALMESSVRNIWQAREIKNGLPAFQVGPTCYRGLWIVDGAFLLESAAMLGAGDQARNGVAYELTVQKPDGRIESLTNDFWKENGIVLWTCVRHAQLTQDKVWLESVWPKLQLIAEYIKTLRRQTLLNNSPLDDGLNPAGTLDGGIGGTHDEYTNTLWNLTGLKSFIQAAHWLGKTDEAAKWQKEYDNFMLAFQKAVKRDMLKDLGGNTYLPALMGEDGTKQLPQRAQWAFCQAVYPGQIFSKEDALVAGMMAMLEATEREGMVYGTGWDATGIWNYFASFYAHAWLWQGNGFKAAQSLYAFGNHASPTLVWREEQSLKGANFRKVGDMPHNWASAEFIRLTIHLLALDRGNDLHLFEGLPTEWTHAGMITRLNGIATPFGALTMELKIAADGRSASLHVEPLSDPSCKNIIVHLDGWTKTSGEKVMKLDPRKDNEVKIPIR
;
A
#
# COMPACT_ATOMS: atom_id res chain seq x y z
N MET A 1 -41.19 29.95 17.47
CA MET A 1 -41.79 28.57 17.72
C MET A 1 -41.35 27.49 16.73
N LYS A 2 -40.80 27.83 15.55
CA LYS A 2 -40.25 26.80 14.61
C LYS A 2 -38.76 26.43 14.86
N ILE A 3 -37.98 27.29 15.49
CA ILE A 3 -36.57 27.04 15.78
C ILE A 3 -36.37 26.12 17.00
N THR A 4 -37.25 26.20 17.97
CA THR A 4 -37.21 25.38 19.18
C THR A 4 -37.62 23.90 18.92
N LEU A 5 -38.45 23.62 17.93
CA LEU A 5 -38.82 22.24 17.58
C LEU A 5 -37.68 21.50 16.82
N THR A 6 -36.83 22.22 16.08
CA THR A 6 -35.70 21.62 15.32
C THR A 6 -34.57 21.20 16.26
N ILE A 7 -34.28 21.99 17.28
CA ILE A 7 -33.24 21.66 18.28
C ILE A 7 -33.69 20.49 19.19
N VAL A 8 -34.98 20.41 19.56
CA VAL A 8 -35.51 19.28 20.32
C VAL A 8 -35.55 18.01 19.47
N GLY A 9 -35.80 18.10 18.18
CA GLY A 9 -35.73 16.96 17.25
C GLY A 9 -34.32 16.41 17.09
N TYR A 10 -33.29 17.26 17.02
CA TYR A 10 -31.89 16.83 16.99
C TYR A 10 -31.38 16.26 18.32
N LEU A 11 -31.83 16.81 19.44
CA LEU A 11 -31.53 16.27 20.78
C LEU A 11 -32.26 14.95 21.06
N LEU A 12 -33.47 14.76 20.57
CA LEU A 12 -34.18 13.47 20.70
C LEU A 12 -33.61 12.40 19.76
N SER A 13 -33.19 12.74 18.55
CA SER A 13 -32.54 11.78 17.66
C SER A 13 -31.13 11.42 18.17
N ALA A 14 -30.38 12.35 18.76
CA ALA A 14 -29.14 12.06 19.46
C ALA A 14 -29.36 11.20 20.71
N LEU A 15 -30.38 11.48 21.53
CA LEU A 15 -30.71 10.67 22.69
C LEU A 15 -31.26 9.28 22.34
N LEU A 16 -31.99 9.12 21.23
CA LEU A 16 -32.44 7.82 20.74
C LEU A 16 -31.27 6.99 20.13
N MET A 17 -30.20 7.61 19.61
CA MET A 17 -28.97 6.92 19.22
C MET A 17 -28.18 6.44 20.46
N PHE A 18 -28.27 7.12 21.61
CA PHE A 18 -27.56 6.71 22.83
C PHE A 18 -28.34 5.73 23.72
N ALA A 19 -29.65 5.48 23.44
CA ALA A 19 -30.49 4.57 24.21
C ALA A 19 -30.63 3.17 23.62
N GLN A 20 -29.83 2.80 22.61
CA GLN A 20 -29.63 1.40 22.28
C GLN A 20 -28.79 0.77 23.41
N LYS A 21 -29.50 0.07 24.33
CA LYS A 21 -28.88 -0.85 25.28
C LYS A 21 -27.74 -1.59 24.57
N SER A 22 -26.59 -1.71 25.21
CA SER A 22 -25.54 -2.67 24.91
C SER A 22 -26.13 -4.07 24.75
N GLY A 23 -26.74 -4.36 23.62
CA GLY A 23 -26.97 -5.72 23.21
C GLY A 23 -25.56 -6.31 23.08
N ALA A 24 -25.30 -7.39 23.82
CA ALA A 24 -24.04 -8.12 23.67
C ALA A 24 -23.81 -8.33 22.19
N TYR A 25 -22.73 -7.73 21.65
CA TYR A 25 -22.32 -7.99 20.28
C TYR A 25 -22.13 -9.51 20.15
N PRO A 26 -22.56 -10.14 19.05
CA PRO A 26 -22.30 -11.54 18.83
C PRO A 26 -20.79 -11.81 19.01
N ALA A 27 -20.46 -12.92 19.64
CA ALA A 27 -19.10 -13.30 19.93
C ALA A 27 -18.23 -13.09 18.67
N GLN A 28 -17.11 -12.36 18.81
CA GLN A 28 -16.18 -12.05 17.72
C GLN A 28 -15.16 -13.20 17.55
N ASP A 29 -15.65 -14.43 17.57
CA ASP A 29 -14.90 -15.69 17.54
C ASP A 29 -15.04 -16.45 16.23
N LYS A 30 -15.81 -15.89 15.28
CA LYS A 30 -16.08 -16.48 13.98
C LYS A 30 -15.85 -15.49 12.86
N LEU A 31 -15.08 -15.91 11.88
CA LEU A 31 -14.89 -15.18 10.63
C LEU A 31 -15.96 -15.60 9.60
N ASP A 32 -16.83 -14.67 9.23
CA ASP A 32 -17.88 -14.88 8.23
C ASP A 32 -18.11 -13.66 7.32
N PHE A 33 -17.21 -12.69 7.36
CA PHE A 33 -17.23 -11.44 6.56
C PHE A 33 -18.54 -10.65 6.69
N ARG A 34 -19.18 -10.72 7.87
CA ARG A 34 -20.51 -10.11 8.11
C ARG A 34 -20.57 -8.61 7.92
N TYR A 35 -19.44 -7.93 8.00
CA TYR A 35 -19.30 -6.48 7.87
C TYR A 35 -18.53 -6.08 6.59
N SER A 36 -18.42 -6.97 5.60
CA SER A 36 -17.81 -6.65 4.32
C SER A 36 -18.42 -5.39 3.69
N PRO A 37 -17.60 -4.52 3.08
CA PRO A 37 -18.13 -3.36 2.35
C PRO A 37 -19.01 -3.82 1.17
N PRO A 38 -19.94 -2.98 0.71
CA PRO A 38 -20.81 -3.32 -0.43
C PRO A 38 -20.04 -3.34 -1.76
N GLU A 39 -18.89 -2.68 -1.83
CA GLU A 39 -18.01 -2.62 -3.00
C GLU A 39 -16.57 -2.92 -2.58
N TRP A 40 -15.86 -3.66 -3.41
CA TRP A 40 -14.44 -3.98 -3.21
C TRP A 40 -13.68 -4.07 -4.52
N GLN A 41 -12.36 -3.98 -4.40
CA GLN A 41 -11.40 -4.09 -5.49
C GLN A 41 -10.28 -5.03 -5.04
N THR A 42 -9.82 -5.88 -5.94
CA THR A 42 -8.80 -6.90 -5.65
C THR A 42 -7.69 -6.80 -6.67
N ALA A 43 -6.44 -6.69 -6.22
CA ALA A 43 -5.28 -6.69 -7.11
C ALA A 43 -5.05 -8.10 -7.70
N ILE A 44 -4.82 -8.16 -9.01
CA ILE A 44 -4.43 -9.38 -9.72
C ILE A 44 -3.00 -9.31 -10.28
N CYS A 45 -2.37 -8.13 -10.25
CA CYS A 45 -1.00 -7.91 -10.73
C CYS A 45 0.02 -8.80 -10.03
N LEU A 46 1.18 -9.02 -10.67
CA LEU A 46 2.30 -9.73 -10.10
C LEU A 46 3.09 -8.84 -9.11
N PRO A 47 3.92 -9.42 -8.23
CA PRO A 47 4.91 -8.64 -7.49
C PRO A 47 5.79 -7.84 -8.45
N ASP A 48 6.21 -6.66 -8.01
CA ASP A 48 7.09 -5.74 -8.74
C ASP A 48 6.53 -5.20 -10.06
N ASP A 49 5.24 -5.41 -10.30
CA ASP A 49 4.57 -4.90 -11.46
C ASP A 49 4.15 -3.43 -11.27
N PRO A 50 4.59 -2.51 -12.14
CA PRO A 50 4.17 -1.12 -12.08
C PRO A 50 2.71 -0.91 -12.52
N HIS A 51 2.17 -1.82 -13.33
CA HIS A 51 0.76 -1.80 -13.74
C HIS A 51 -0.10 -2.51 -12.70
N LYS A 52 -0.69 -1.75 -11.79
CA LYS A 52 -1.57 -2.26 -10.73
C LYS A 52 -2.95 -2.55 -11.29
N SER A 53 -3.11 -3.71 -11.93
CA SER A 53 -4.41 -4.17 -12.39
C SER A 53 -5.27 -4.69 -11.23
N LEU A 54 -6.52 -4.26 -11.21
CA LEU A 54 -7.50 -4.62 -10.20
C LEU A 54 -8.77 -5.19 -10.84
N VAL A 55 -9.54 -5.90 -10.04
CA VAL A 55 -10.87 -6.41 -10.39
C VAL A 55 -11.85 -5.92 -9.33
N ASP A 56 -12.96 -5.31 -9.74
CA ASP A 56 -14.01 -4.90 -8.83
C ASP A 56 -14.98 -6.03 -8.46
N ARG A 57 -15.91 -5.74 -7.56
CA ARG A 57 -16.97 -6.69 -7.17
C ARG A 57 -17.81 -7.20 -8.36
N SER A 58 -17.94 -6.42 -9.42
CA SER A 58 -18.68 -6.81 -10.61
C SER A 58 -17.89 -7.69 -11.58
N GLY A 59 -16.57 -7.89 -11.35
CA GLY A 59 -15.69 -8.65 -12.23
C GLY A 59 -15.06 -7.80 -13.35
N GLU A 60 -15.20 -6.47 -13.30
CA GLU A 60 -14.56 -5.57 -14.25
C GLU A 60 -13.08 -5.41 -13.97
N LEU A 61 -12.24 -5.47 -15.00
CA LEU A 61 -10.84 -5.05 -14.92
C LEU A 61 -10.78 -3.52 -14.84
N LEU A 62 -9.92 -3.00 -13.95
CA LEU A 62 -9.81 -1.58 -13.63
C LEU A 62 -8.41 -1.08 -13.93
N TYR A 63 -8.31 0.03 -14.67
CA TYR A 63 -7.05 0.67 -15.07
C TYR A 63 -7.16 2.20 -15.01
N HIS A 64 -6.02 2.88 -15.14
CA HIS A 64 -5.90 4.34 -15.23
C HIS A 64 -6.57 5.05 -14.05
N TYR A 65 -6.10 4.74 -12.84
CA TYR A 65 -6.59 5.40 -11.64
C TYR A 65 -6.44 6.93 -11.72
N GLY A 66 -7.52 7.65 -11.39
CA GLY A 66 -7.55 9.12 -11.34
C GLY A 66 -7.66 9.82 -12.70
N GLN A 67 -7.72 9.09 -13.81
CA GLN A 67 -7.86 9.71 -15.12
C GLN A 67 -9.30 10.15 -15.46
N GLY A 68 -9.39 11.28 -16.15
CA GLY A 68 -10.65 11.80 -16.64
C GLY A 68 -11.65 12.19 -15.55
N GLY A 69 -11.18 12.51 -14.33
CA GLY A 69 -12.03 12.86 -13.20
C GLY A 69 -12.82 11.69 -12.60
N ARG A 70 -12.42 10.45 -12.92
CA ARG A 70 -13.03 9.21 -12.41
C ARG A 70 -12.03 8.46 -11.54
N GLU A 71 -12.53 7.61 -10.64
CA GLU A 71 -11.68 6.71 -9.85
C GLU A 71 -10.82 5.83 -10.76
N PHE A 72 -11.39 5.25 -11.82
CA PHE A 72 -10.69 4.54 -12.88
C PHE A 72 -11.12 5.07 -14.25
N GLY A 73 -10.15 5.53 -15.03
CA GLY A 73 -10.39 6.04 -16.38
C GLY A 73 -10.76 4.95 -17.39
N THR A 74 -10.36 3.70 -17.13
CA THR A 74 -10.68 2.56 -17.99
C THR A 74 -11.20 1.38 -17.19
N ARG A 75 -12.30 0.79 -17.66
CA ARG A 75 -12.91 -0.44 -17.14
C ARG A 75 -13.22 -1.38 -18.30
N ILE A 76 -12.93 -2.67 -18.14
CA ILE A 76 -13.15 -3.69 -19.16
C ILE A 76 -13.96 -4.82 -18.57
N SER A 77 -15.07 -5.16 -19.21
CA SER A 77 -15.95 -6.26 -18.76
C SER A 77 -16.59 -6.98 -19.94
N VAL A 78 -17.18 -8.13 -19.65
CA VAL A 78 -17.92 -8.95 -20.62
C VAL A 78 -19.33 -9.13 -20.13
N ARG A 79 -20.29 -8.80 -20.98
CA ARG A 79 -21.71 -9.09 -20.73
C ARG A 79 -22.13 -10.28 -21.57
N VAL A 80 -22.45 -11.40 -20.90
CA VAL A 80 -22.92 -12.63 -21.57
C VAL A 80 -24.39 -12.50 -21.90
N LYS A 81 -25.21 -12.00 -20.98
CA LYS A 81 -26.65 -11.73 -21.16
C LYS A 81 -27.08 -10.55 -20.29
N ASP A 82 -27.98 -9.71 -20.81
CA ASP A 82 -28.40 -8.46 -20.13
C ASP A 82 -29.02 -8.67 -18.75
N ALA A 83 -29.74 -9.76 -18.51
CA ALA A 83 -30.42 -10.08 -17.25
C ALA A 83 -29.59 -10.97 -16.32
N ALA A 84 -28.28 -11.08 -16.51
CA ALA A 84 -27.45 -11.90 -15.63
C ALA A 84 -27.32 -11.26 -14.23
N VAL A 85 -27.73 -12.02 -13.20
CA VAL A 85 -27.69 -11.60 -11.80
C VAL A 85 -26.38 -12.05 -11.17
N TRP A 86 -25.73 -11.14 -10.46
CA TRP A 86 -24.55 -11.43 -9.66
C TRP A 86 -24.93 -12.39 -8.50
N VAL A 87 -24.11 -13.41 -8.24
CA VAL A 87 -24.33 -14.40 -7.18
C VAL A 87 -23.31 -14.25 -6.07
N LYS A 88 -22.03 -14.34 -6.40
CA LYS A 88 -20.90 -14.20 -5.45
C LYS A 88 -19.62 -13.88 -6.20
N GLN A 89 -18.60 -13.50 -5.44
CA GLN A 89 -17.23 -13.41 -5.91
C GLN A 89 -16.30 -14.02 -4.86
N GLU A 90 -15.28 -14.72 -5.30
CA GLU A 90 -14.26 -15.35 -4.44
C GLU A 90 -12.91 -15.42 -5.17
N LEU A 91 -11.85 -15.72 -4.45
CA LEU A 91 -10.55 -16.03 -5.03
C LEU A 91 -10.46 -17.53 -5.37
N HIS A 92 -9.53 -17.88 -6.26
CA HIS A 92 -9.15 -19.28 -6.47
C HIS A 92 -8.65 -19.92 -5.18
N SER A 93 -7.72 -19.24 -4.51
CA SER A 93 -7.27 -19.52 -3.14
C SER A 93 -6.73 -18.22 -2.52
N PRO A 94 -6.49 -18.17 -1.20
CA PRO A 94 -5.90 -16.97 -0.56
C PRO A 94 -4.56 -16.56 -1.17
N ARG A 95 -3.75 -17.52 -1.61
CA ARG A 95 -2.42 -17.29 -2.22
C ARG A 95 -2.53 -16.87 -3.69
N VAL A 96 -3.59 -17.30 -4.40
CA VAL A 96 -3.71 -17.16 -5.85
C VAL A 96 -4.78 -16.13 -6.21
N PRO A 97 -4.42 -14.94 -6.71
CA PRO A 97 -5.36 -13.86 -7.00
C PRO A 97 -6.03 -14.02 -8.37
N ILE A 98 -6.64 -15.18 -8.61
CA ILE A 98 -7.59 -15.39 -9.69
C ILE A 98 -8.96 -15.08 -9.12
N VAL A 99 -9.56 -13.97 -9.54
CA VAL A 99 -10.86 -13.49 -9.05
C VAL A 99 -11.96 -14.19 -9.83
N ARG A 100 -12.81 -14.94 -9.14
CA ARG A 100 -13.95 -15.66 -9.70
C ARG A 100 -15.24 -14.93 -9.41
N THR A 101 -15.88 -14.42 -10.43
CA THR A 101 -17.21 -13.78 -10.35
C THR A 101 -18.26 -14.73 -10.91
N TYR A 102 -19.29 -15.03 -10.13
CA TYR A 102 -20.37 -15.94 -10.49
C TYR A 102 -21.65 -15.16 -10.78
N ARG A 103 -22.26 -15.45 -11.92
CA ARG A 103 -23.54 -14.89 -12.33
C ARG A 103 -24.51 -15.99 -12.78
N ARG A 104 -25.80 -15.69 -12.72
CA ARG A 104 -26.86 -16.53 -13.30
C ARG A 104 -27.73 -15.72 -14.25
N ALA A 105 -28.04 -16.31 -15.38
CA ALA A 105 -29.08 -15.87 -16.30
C ALA A 105 -30.02 -17.06 -16.55
N GLU A 106 -31.15 -16.82 -17.22
CA GLU A 106 -32.14 -17.86 -17.50
C GLU A 106 -31.52 -19.10 -18.17
N GLY A 107 -31.39 -20.18 -17.40
CA GLY A 107 -30.80 -21.44 -17.85
C GLY A 107 -29.30 -21.44 -18.08
N LEU A 108 -28.57 -20.41 -17.63
CA LEU A 108 -27.13 -20.29 -17.75
C LEU A 108 -26.47 -20.01 -16.39
N GLU A 109 -25.39 -20.73 -16.08
CA GLU A 109 -24.43 -20.41 -15.03
C GLU A 109 -23.17 -19.84 -15.68
N ILE A 110 -22.76 -18.66 -15.25
CA ILE A 110 -21.63 -17.92 -15.81
C ILE A 110 -20.56 -17.77 -14.74
N THR A 111 -19.33 -18.15 -15.06
CA THR A 111 -18.14 -17.93 -14.21
C THR A 111 -17.12 -17.13 -15.01
N GLU A 112 -16.73 -16.00 -14.48
CA GLU A 112 -15.68 -15.13 -15.00
C GLU A 112 -14.46 -15.27 -14.09
N GLU A 113 -13.32 -15.69 -14.63
CA GLU A 113 -12.04 -15.76 -13.91
C GLU A 113 -11.10 -14.67 -14.45
N ALA A 114 -10.84 -13.64 -13.65
CA ALA A 114 -9.93 -12.56 -13.99
C ALA A 114 -8.57 -12.78 -13.34
N PHE A 115 -7.48 -12.73 -14.10
CA PHE A 115 -6.11 -12.97 -13.63
C PHE A 115 -5.06 -12.35 -14.54
N ALA A 116 -3.89 -12.04 -13.95
CA ALA A 116 -2.72 -11.61 -14.71
C ALA A 116 -2.01 -12.81 -15.36
N ASN A 117 -1.65 -12.66 -16.63
CA ASN A 117 -0.81 -13.63 -17.32
C ASN A 117 0.63 -13.55 -16.79
N THR A 118 1.17 -14.65 -16.34
CA THR A 118 2.55 -14.75 -15.80
C THR A 118 3.62 -14.90 -16.89
N ALA A 119 3.22 -15.11 -18.15
CA ALA A 119 4.15 -15.10 -19.27
C ALA A 119 4.49 -13.64 -19.62
N ILE A 120 5.70 -13.25 -19.28
CA ILE A 120 6.23 -11.92 -19.56
C ILE A 120 6.73 -11.90 -21.00
N GLN A 121 6.26 -10.93 -21.80
CA GLN A 121 6.76 -10.72 -23.16
C GLN A 121 7.94 -9.74 -23.12
N PRO A 122 9.12 -10.12 -23.61
CA PRO A 122 10.24 -9.21 -23.65
C PRO A 122 9.95 -8.06 -24.61
N VAL A 123 10.21 -6.84 -24.17
CA VAL A 123 10.17 -5.67 -25.05
C VAL A 123 11.31 -5.78 -26.06
N LYS A 124 11.02 -5.75 -27.33
CA LYS A 124 12.04 -5.67 -28.38
C LYS A 124 12.57 -4.24 -28.43
N THR A 125 13.74 -4.01 -27.83
CA THR A 125 14.46 -2.74 -28.00
C THR A 125 15.19 -2.71 -29.35
N PRO A 126 14.91 -1.79 -30.24
CA PRO A 126 15.71 -1.60 -31.45
C PRO A 126 17.06 -0.97 -31.04
N GLY A 127 18.13 -1.69 -31.20
CA GLY A 127 19.51 -1.22 -31.43
C GLY A 127 20.23 -0.31 -30.43
N ALA A 128 19.57 0.42 -29.57
CA ALA A 128 20.21 1.26 -28.56
C ALA A 128 19.62 0.96 -27.16
N ILE A 129 20.48 0.66 -26.21
CA ILE A 129 20.07 0.49 -24.82
C ILE A 129 20.13 1.86 -24.17
N VAL A 130 18.97 2.43 -23.83
CA VAL A 130 18.86 3.66 -23.03
C VAL A 130 18.49 3.25 -21.62
N LYS A 131 19.30 3.67 -20.65
CA LYS A 131 19.09 3.41 -19.22
C LYS A 131 18.87 4.73 -18.49
N ARG A 132 17.82 4.82 -17.71
CA ARG A 132 17.62 5.91 -16.77
C ARG A 132 18.55 5.74 -15.57
N THR A 133 19.16 6.81 -15.11
CA THR A 133 20.16 6.78 -14.03
C THR A 133 19.80 7.67 -12.84
N ASP A 134 18.85 8.61 -13.00
CA ASP A 134 18.33 9.36 -11.87
C ASP A 134 17.39 8.51 -10.97
N ASP A 135 17.13 8.99 -9.76
CA ASP A 135 16.44 8.24 -8.70
C ASP A 135 14.99 8.67 -8.44
N GLY A 136 14.44 9.64 -9.17
CA GLY A 136 13.20 10.26 -8.73
C GLY A 136 12.12 10.58 -9.76
N GLY A 137 12.32 10.30 -11.03
CA GLY A 137 11.33 10.70 -12.04
C GLY A 137 10.05 9.85 -12.03
N ILE A 138 8.92 10.50 -12.19
CA ILE A 138 7.59 9.91 -12.24
C ILE A 138 6.97 10.20 -13.60
N LEU A 139 6.33 9.22 -14.22
CA LEU A 139 5.55 9.42 -15.43
C LEU A 139 4.22 10.09 -15.11
N ARG A 140 3.86 11.15 -15.87
CA ARG A 140 2.60 11.89 -15.76
C ARG A 140 2.04 12.21 -17.13
N ASN A 141 0.73 12.14 -17.32
CA ASN A 141 0.03 12.55 -18.54
C ASN A 141 -0.57 13.96 -18.38
N TRP A 142 0.25 14.93 -18.07
CA TRP A 142 -0.20 16.31 -17.84
C TRP A 142 -0.39 17.12 -19.11
N ALA A 143 0.36 16.80 -20.18
CA ALA A 143 0.30 17.55 -21.42
C ALA A 143 -0.91 17.16 -22.27
N LYS A 144 -1.43 18.14 -23.00
CA LYS A 144 -2.54 17.97 -23.95
C LYS A 144 -2.13 18.49 -25.33
N PRO A 145 -1.13 17.88 -25.98
CA PRO A 145 -0.69 18.29 -27.30
C PRO A 145 -1.81 18.07 -28.35
N ALA A 146 -1.65 18.67 -29.53
CA ALA A 146 -2.59 18.47 -30.63
C ALA A 146 -2.72 16.98 -30.99
N ALA A 147 -3.93 16.54 -31.34
CA ALA A 147 -4.24 15.14 -31.64
C ALA A 147 -3.49 14.58 -32.89
N THR A 148 -2.89 15.44 -33.69
CA THR A 148 -2.06 15.08 -34.83
C THR A 148 -0.63 14.70 -34.48
N LEU A 149 -0.22 14.95 -33.25
CA LEU A 149 1.10 14.61 -32.71
C LEU A 149 1.13 13.19 -32.14
N ASP A 150 2.34 12.67 -31.95
CA ASP A 150 2.56 11.35 -31.34
C ASP A 150 1.91 11.31 -29.94
N PRO A 151 1.07 10.31 -29.64
CA PRO A 151 0.41 10.19 -28.35
C PRO A 151 1.36 10.15 -27.15
N SER A 152 2.59 9.67 -27.33
CA SER A 152 3.61 9.64 -26.27
C SER A 152 3.96 11.03 -25.72
N LEU A 153 3.76 12.09 -26.50
CA LEU A 153 3.99 13.47 -26.06
C LEU A 153 2.99 13.97 -24.98
N ARG A 154 1.95 13.21 -24.67
CA ARG A 154 1.08 13.43 -23.50
C ARG A 154 1.74 13.00 -22.20
N ASP A 155 2.62 12.02 -22.30
CA ASP A 155 3.35 11.47 -21.18
C ASP A 155 4.61 12.30 -20.93
N ILE A 156 4.77 12.70 -19.69
CA ILE A 156 5.89 13.53 -19.24
C ILE A 156 6.57 12.79 -18.11
N VAL A 157 7.86 12.54 -18.24
CA VAL A 157 8.68 12.21 -17.07
C VAL A 157 8.92 13.49 -16.31
N VAL A 158 8.59 13.47 -15.01
CA VAL A 158 8.79 14.60 -14.10
C VAL A 158 9.72 14.17 -12.99
N HIS A 159 10.74 14.96 -12.69
CA HIS A 159 11.51 14.84 -11.46
C HIS A 159 11.22 16.05 -10.57
N MET A 160 10.66 15.80 -9.39
CA MET A 160 10.25 16.85 -8.45
C MET A 160 11.48 17.38 -7.71
N GLY A 161 11.91 18.59 -8.09
CA GLY A 161 13.07 19.25 -7.49
C GLY A 161 14.43 18.64 -7.81
N GLY A 162 14.51 17.74 -8.80
CA GLY A 162 15.75 17.09 -9.21
C GLY A 162 15.92 17.04 -10.72
N ASP A 163 16.99 16.41 -11.18
CA ASP A 163 17.39 16.32 -12.56
C ASP A 163 16.94 14.99 -13.19
N ILE A 164 16.64 15.01 -14.48
CA ILE A 164 16.33 13.79 -15.24
C ILE A 164 17.60 13.36 -15.97
N GLU A 165 18.05 12.12 -15.75
CA GLU A 165 19.29 11.60 -16.30
C GLU A 165 19.08 10.29 -17.06
N TYR A 166 19.73 10.19 -18.22
CA TYR A 166 19.78 8.97 -19.04
C TYR A 166 21.18 8.68 -19.51
N GLU A 167 21.51 7.42 -19.66
CA GLU A 167 22.69 6.92 -20.35
C GLU A 167 22.28 6.17 -21.61
N VAL A 168 22.84 6.54 -22.74
CA VAL A 168 22.65 5.86 -24.02
C VAL A 168 23.87 4.99 -24.30
N ALA A 169 23.74 3.67 -24.30
CA ALA A 169 24.83 2.75 -24.59
C ALA A 169 25.23 2.84 -26.06
N VAL A 170 26.54 3.05 -26.27
CA VAL A 170 27.15 3.21 -27.61
C VAL A 170 28.49 2.49 -27.68
N PRO A 171 29.00 2.16 -28.84
CA PRO A 171 30.42 1.79 -28.98
C PRO A 171 31.32 2.92 -28.48
N LYS A 172 32.40 2.57 -27.76
CA LYS A 172 33.31 3.54 -27.14
C LYS A 172 33.81 4.59 -28.14
N GLY A 173 33.68 5.87 -27.74
CA GLY A 173 34.10 7.02 -28.54
C GLY A 173 33.20 7.33 -29.73
N SER A 174 32.07 6.62 -29.90
CA SER A 174 31.15 6.83 -31.02
C SER A 174 30.15 7.96 -30.77
N SER A 175 29.46 8.39 -31.82
CA SER A 175 28.46 9.44 -31.76
C SER A 175 27.07 8.92 -32.17
N ARG A 176 26.03 9.56 -31.63
CA ARG A 176 24.61 9.32 -31.98
C ARG A 176 23.88 10.65 -32.12
N ARG A 177 22.87 10.69 -32.98
CA ARG A 177 21.95 11.80 -33.02
C ARG A 177 20.84 11.54 -32.02
N ILE A 178 20.65 12.48 -31.06
CA ILE A 178 19.70 12.38 -29.97
C ILE A 178 18.70 13.51 -30.12
N ALA A 179 17.42 13.19 -30.07
CA ALA A 179 16.36 14.17 -30.03
C ALA A 179 15.67 14.13 -28.66
N LEU A 180 15.46 15.30 -28.06
CA LEU A 180 14.72 15.48 -26.81
C LEU A 180 13.46 16.29 -27.13
N ALA A 181 12.29 15.83 -26.72
CA ALA A 181 11.05 16.56 -26.84
C ALA A 181 10.54 17.04 -25.50
N LEU A 182 10.01 18.25 -25.48
CA LEU A 182 9.39 18.90 -24.34
C LEU A 182 7.97 19.34 -24.68
N CYS A 183 7.03 19.10 -23.77
CA CYS A 183 5.66 19.58 -23.86
C CYS A 183 5.19 20.02 -22.47
N GLU A 184 5.11 21.32 -22.21
CA GLU A 184 4.67 21.86 -20.93
C GLU A 184 3.16 21.73 -20.77
N GLY A 185 2.71 20.92 -19.84
CA GLY A 185 1.28 20.70 -19.61
C GLY A 185 0.69 21.40 -18.38
N TYR A 186 1.55 21.90 -17.49
CA TYR A 186 1.12 22.46 -16.23
C TYR A 186 1.11 24.00 -16.21
N TRP A 187 2.25 24.64 -16.55
CA TRP A 187 2.37 26.08 -16.53
C TRP A 187 1.89 26.75 -17.82
N ASN A 188 1.28 27.91 -17.68
CA ASN A 188 0.89 28.81 -18.78
C ASN A 188 1.60 30.16 -18.74
N GLU A 189 2.57 30.34 -17.85
CA GLU A 189 3.33 31.58 -17.65
C GLU A 189 4.81 31.36 -17.94
N ALA A 190 5.44 32.30 -18.65
CA ALA A 190 6.87 32.32 -18.89
C ALA A 190 7.66 32.51 -17.57
N GLY A 191 8.91 32.04 -17.54
CA GLY A 191 9.79 32.13 -16.36
C GLY A 191 9.48 31.16 -15.23
N LYS A 192 8.42 30.35 -15.32
CA LYS A 192 8.10 29.34 -14.32
C LYS A 192 9.05 28.15 -14.46
N ARG A 193 9.01 27.44 -15.55
CA ARG A 193 9.88 26.29 -15.80
C ARG A 193 10.86 26.60 -16.93
N ILE A 194 12.10 26.83 -16.54
CA ILE A 194 13.24 27.01 -17.45
C ILE A 194 14.15 25.81 -17.27
N GLN A 195 14.45 25.09 -18.33
CA GLN A 195 15.25 23.88 -18.29
C GLN A 195 16.54 24.00 -19.08
N VAL A 196 17.56 23.27 -18.64
CA VAL A 196 18.83 23.13 -19.31
C VAL A 196 18.95 21.72 -19.85
N LEU A 197 18.99 21.56 -21.15
CA LEU A 197 19.20 20.29 -21.83
C LEU A 197 20.69 20.09 -22.07
N SER A 198 21.24 18.99 -21.61
CA SER A 198 22.63 18.62 -21.71
C SER A 198 22.78 17.24 -22.38
N VAL A 199 23.55 17.14 -23.43
CA VAL A 199 23.91 15.86 -24.06
C VAL A 199 25.44 15.84 -24.18
N GLU A 200 26.05 14.75 -23.72
CA GLU A 200 27.51 14.63 -23.73
C GLU A 200 28.12 14.91 -25.08
N GLY A 201 29.19 15.70 -25.10
CA GLY A 201 29.88 16.13 -26.34
C GLY A 201 29.21 17.27 -27.11
N THR A 202 28.15 17.89 -26.53
CA THR A 202 27.44 19.02 -27.15
C THR A 202 27.37 20.24 -26.23
N GLU A 203 26.99 21.39 -26.77
CA GLU A 203 26.68 22.58 -26.00
C GLU A 203 25.34 22.42 -25.28
N LYS A 204 25.25 22.93 -24.04
CA LYS A 204 24.01 22.96 -23.27
C LYS A 204 23.00 23.93 -23.85
N LYS A 205 21.73 23.58 -23.85
CA LYS A 205 20.66 24.43 -24.32
C LYS A 205 19.68 24.78 -23.21
N THR A 206 19.52 26.07 -22.91
CA THR A 206 18.52 26.55 -21.96
C THR A 206 17.23 26.89 -22.68
N VAL A 207 16.08 26.47 -22.14
CA VAL A 207 14.75 26.65 -22.75
C VAL A 207 13.76 27.11 -21.68
N ASP A 208 13.14 28.27 -21.87
CA ASP A 208 11.94 28.65 -21.15
C ASP A 208 10.72 28.05 -21.89
N LEU A 209 10.13 27.01 -21.28
CA LEU A 209 9.15 26.16 -21.97
C LEU A 209 7.94 26.94 -22.44
N VAL A 210 7.41 27.86 -21.62
CA VAL A 210 6.23 28.63 -22.00
C VAL A 210 6.56 29.77 -22.94
N ALA A 211 7.68 30.46 -22.70
CA ALA A 211 8.08 31.59 -23.54
C ALA A 211 8.44 31.16 -24.97
N GLU A 212 9.15 30.04 -25.12
CA GLU A 212 9.67 29.59 -26.41
C GLU A 212 8.75 28.62 -27.13
N ILE A 213 8.00 27.80 -26.41
CA ILE A 213 7.17 26.73 -26.99
C ILE A 213 5.68 27.01 -26.77
N GLY A 214 5.28 27.36 -25.55
CA GLY A 214 3.90 27.55 -25.12
C GLY A 214 3.30 26.31 -24.44
N GLN A 215 2.28 26.55 -23.60
CA GLN A 215 1.57 25.47 -22.91
C GLN A 215 0.90 24.51 -23.91
N ASN A 216 1.01 23.21 -23.65
CA ASN A 216 0.47 22.11 -24.46
C ASN A 216 0.95 22.08 -25.92
N LYS A 217 2.06 22.74 -26.23
CA LYS A 217 2.76 22.63 -27.51
C LYS A 217 4.04 21.83 -27.30
N ALA A 218 4.34 20.96 -28.25
CA ALA A 218 5.55 20.16 -28.24
C ALA A 218 6.64 20.76 -29.14
N ALA A 219 7.89 20.72 -28.68
CA ALA A 219 9.06 21.03 -29.50
C ALA A 219 10.14 19.96 -29.33
N ALA A 220 10.91 19.72 -30.40
CA ALA A 220 12.01 18.79 -30.42
C ALA A 220 13.35 19.51 -30.58
N PHE A 221 14.32 19.08 -29.77
CA PHE A 221 15.69 19.60 -29.74
C PHE A 221 16.67 18.50 -30.15
N TRP A 222 17.54 18.76 -31.11
CA TRP A 222 18.44 17.78 -31.68
C TRP A 222 19.87 18.04 -31.25
N PHE A 223 20.58 16.95 -30.92
CA PHE A 223 21.95 16.96 -30.46
C PHE A 223 22.77 15.86 -31.17
N ASP A 224 23.98 16.17 -31.56
CA ASP A 224 24.94 15.18 -32.06
C ASP A 224 25.86 14.75 -30.92
N GLY A 225 25.28 13.93 -30.03
CA GLY A 225 25.96 13.44 -28.82
C GLY A 225 27.13 12.53 -29.14
N ARG A 226 28.19 12.60 -28.32
CA ARG A 226 29.39 11.79 -28.43
C ARG A 226 29.86 11.29 -27.08
N ASP A 227 30.25 10.02 -27.03
CA ASP A 227 30.97 9.45 -25.88
C ASP A 227 32.41 10.05 -25.89
N THR A 228 32.61 11.07 -25.07
CA THR A 228 33.85 11.86 -25.00
C THR A 228 34.88 11.24 -24.05
N ASN A 229 34.41 10.50 -23.06
CA ASN A 229 35.25 9.84 -22.05
C ASN A 229 35.56 8.38 -22.40
N SER A 230 35.01 7.86 -23.52
CA SER A 230 35.18 6.49 -24.00
C SER A 230 34.76 5.40 -23.00
N ASP A 231 33.73 5.68 -22.18
CA ASP A 231 33.16 4.70 -21.25
C ASP A 231 32.12 3.76 -21.91
N GLY A 232 31.72 4.08 -23.16
CA GLY A 232 30.74 3.33 -23.94
C GLY A 232 29.33 3.84 -23.75
N ARG A 233 29.16 5.09 -23.31
CA ARG A 233 27.88 5.73 -23.05
C ARG A 233 27.87 7.18 -23.50
N ILE A 234 26.68 7.71 -23.77
CA ILE A 234 26.45 9.14 -23.95
C ILE A 234 25.46 9.56 -22.83
N SER A 235 25.87 10.46 -21.96
CA SER A 235 25.03 11.00 -20.91
C SER A 235 24.07 12.05 -21.45
N VAL A 236 22.82 11.97 -21.01
CA VAL A 236 21.75 12.94 -21.29
C VAL A 236 21.19 13.42 -19.98
N GLN A 237 21.13 14.74 -19.76
CA GLN A 237 20.64 15.34 -18.54
C GLN A 237 19.68 16.49 -18.83
N VAL A 238 18.65 16.62 -18.04
CA VAL A 238 17.72 17.75 -18.05
C VAL A 238 17.69 18.34 -16.65
N ASP A 239 18.23 19.57 -16.52
CA ASP A 239 18.35 20.29 -15.26
C ASP A 239 17.34 21.43 -15.19
N ALA A 240 16.97 21.87 -13.98
CA ALA A 240 16.24 23.09 -13.78
C ALA A 240 17.20 24.29 -13.77
N ALA A 241 16.96 25.29 -14.62
CA ALA A 241 17.78 26.48 -14.64
C ALA A 241 17.64 27.30 -13.32
N PRO A 242 18.73 27.94 -12.84
CA PRO A 242 18.71 28.71 -11.60
C PRO A 242 17.66 29.85 -11.56
N ASN A 243 17.37 30.45 -12.72
CA ASN A 243 16.44 31.57 -12.87
C ASN A 243 14.96 31.15 -13.08
N GLY A 244 14.66 29.84 -13.25
CA GLY A 244 13.28 29.34 -13.23
C GLY A 244 12.73 29.28 -11.81
N SER A 245 11.44 29.64 -11.61
CA SER A 245 10.82 29.57 -10.29
C SER A 245 10.37 28.16 -9.93
N ASP A 246 10.04 27.32 -10.90
CA ASP A 246 9.75 25.89 -10.70
C ASP A 246 11.04 25.07 -10.93
N LYS A 247 11.43 24.27 -9.94
CA LYS A 247 12.62 23.43 -9.98
C LYS A 247 12.35 22.00 -10.43
N ASN A 248 11.10 21.72 -10.79
CA ASN A 248 10.76 20.41 -11.33
C ASN A 248 11.19 20.32 -12.79
N THR A 249 11.88 19.25 -13.14
CA THR A 249 12.30 18.99 -14.52
C THR A 249 11.28 18.11 -15.23
N ILE A 250 11.12 18.30 -16.53
CA ILE A 250 10.23 17.46 -17.36
C ILE A 250 10.92 17.04 -18.64
N LEU A 251 10.58 15.86 -19.14
CA LEU A 251 10.97 15.38 -20.46
C LEU A 251 9.82 14.55 -21.06
N SER A 252 9.39 14.86 -22.28
CA SER A 252 8.28 14.20 -22.96
C SER A 252 8.71 13.13 -23.92
N GLY A 253 9.93 13.21 -24.45
CA GLY A 253 10.46 12.20 -25.36
C GLY A 253 11.98 12.25 -25.50
N LEU A 254 12.57 11.06 -25.67
CA LEU A 254 13.98 10.87 -26.01
C LEU A 254 14.08 9.85 -27.15
N TRP A 255 14.71 10.24 -28.25
CA TRP A 255 14.93 9.37 -29.42
C TRP A 255 16.41 9.32 -29.76
N VAL A 256 16.86 8.17 -30.18
CA VAL A 256 18.24 7.91 -30.57
C VAL A 256 18.29 7.43 -32.00
N PHE A 257 19.08 8.10 -32.80
CA PHE A 257 19.22 7.82 -34.24
C PHE A 257 20.70 7.62 -34.62
N ALA A 258 20.92 7.03 -35.78
CA ALA A 258 22.20 7.10 -36.44
C ALA A 258 22.53 8.56 -36.82
N LEU A 259 23.80 8.93 -36.81
CA LEU A 259 24.23 10.31 -37.03
C LEU A 259 23.82 10.86 -38.41
N GLU A 260 23.63 9.96 -39.38
CA GLU A 260 23.21 10.28 -40.76
C GLU A 260 21.74 10.67 -40.87
N THR A 261 20.92 10.35 -39.84
CA THR A 261 19.48 10.69 -39.81
C THR A 261 19.33 12.20 -39.82
N LYS A 262 18.69 12.76 -40.82
CA LYS A 262 18.41 14.22 -40.89
C LYS A 262 17.43 14.63 -39.80
N PRO A 263 17.71 15.73 -39.08
CA PRO A 263 16.75 16.29 -38.14
C PRO A 263 15.45 16.70 -38.86
N ASP A 264 14.35 16.15 -38.44
CA ASP A 264 13.02 16.50 -38.91
C ASP A 264 12.06 16.49 -37.71
N SER A 265 11.87 17.66 -37.12
CA SER A 265 11.04 17.81 -35.91
C SER A 265 9.58 17.56 -36.18
N GLU A 266 9.07 17.85 -37.38
CA GLU A 266 7.67 17.58 -37.70
C GLU A 266 7.39 16.08 -37.80
N ALA A 267 8.25 15.38 -38.54
CA ALA A 267 8.18 13.93 -38.67
C ALA A 267 8.37 13.22 -37.32
N LEU A 268 9.28 13.71 -36.46
CA LEU A 268 9.50 13.18 -35.12
C LEU A 268 8.26 13.35 -34.24
N LEU A 269 7.76 14.58 -34.11
CA LEU A 269 6.64 14.90 -33.24
C LEU A 269 5.30 14.32 -33.72
N SER A 270 5.18 13.98 -35.01
CA SER A 270 4.01 13.26 -35.55
C SER A 270 4.13 11.73 -35.53
N GLY A 271 5.20 11.18 -34.94
CA GLY A 271 5.41 9.74 -34.84
C GLY A 271 5.79 9.04 -36.15
N LYS A 272 6.24 9.78 -37.13
CA LYS A 272 6.64 9.21 -38.44
C LYS A 272 8.08 8.71 -38.46
N LEU A 273 8.92 9.10 -37.50
CA LEU A 273 10.29 8.58 -37.36
C LEU A 273 10.30 7.33 -36.48
N THR A 274 11.00 6.29 -36.91
CA THR A 274 11.10 5.01 -36.22
C THR A 274 12.15 5.04 -35.09
N SER A 275 11.71 5.38 -33.91
CA SER A 275 12.48 5.24 -32.69
C SER A 275 11.51 5.06 -31.51
N LEU A 276 12.05 4.63 -30.36
CA LEU A 276 11.23 4.59 -29.14
C LEU A 276 11.03 6.00 -28.58
N SER A 277 9.79 6.33 -28.20
CA SER A 277 9.52 7.53 -27.43
C SER A 277 10.01 7.39 -26.00
N LEU A 278 10.08 8.48 -25.24
CA LEU A 278 10.43 8.40 -23.82
C LEU A 278 9.43 7.60 -23.02
N ALA A 279 8.13 7.66 -23.35
CA ALA A 279 7.11 6.86 -22.67
C ALA A 279 7.36 5.36 -22.88
N ASP A 280 7.62 4.95 -24.11
CA ASP A 280 7.96 3.55 -24.42
C ASP A 280 9.27 3.12 -23.76
N LEU A 281 10.29 3.99 -23.77
CA LEU A 281 11.58 3.73 -23.10
C LEU A 281 11.42 3.67 -21.59
N HIS A 282 10.64 4.58 -21.00
CA HIS A 282 10.36 4.57 -19.58
C HIS A 282 9.67 3.27 -19.19
N GLN A 283 8.65 2.86 -19.94
CA GLN A 283 7.97 1.59 -19.72
C GLN A 283 8.93 0.40 -19.90
N ALA A 284 9.74 0.39 -20.96
CA ALA A 284 10.70 -0.68 -21.21
C ALA A 284 11.80 -0.78 -20.15
N ILE A 285 12.23 0.33 -19.58
CA ILE A 285 13.35 0.41 -18.64
C ILE A 285 12.90 0.32 -17.20
N SER A 286 11.82 1.02 -16.81
CA SER A 286 11.34 1.08 -15.43
C SER A 286 10.19 0.10 -15.14
N ASP A 287 9.35 -0.17 -16.13
CA ASP A 287 8.12 -0.96 -15.95
C ASP A 287 8.32 -2.42 -16.37
N GLY A 288 9.42 -2.73 -16.98
CA GLY A 288 9.70 -4.07 -17.46
C GLY A 288 8.87 -4.44 -18.69
N PRO A 289 8.76 -5.73 -18.99
CA PRO A 289 8.10 -6.23 -20.18
C PRO A 289 6.58 -6.07 -20.14
N VAL A 290 5.99 -5.90 -21.31
CA VAL A 290 4.53 -5.82 -21.50
C VAL A 290 3.86 -7.07 -20.95
N ARG A 291 2.81 -6.88 -20.17
CA ARG A 291 1.99 -7.95 -19.60
C ARG A 291 0.55 -7.82 -20.03
N SER A 292 -0.18 -8.86 -19.77
CA SER A 292 -1.61 -8.89 -20.09
C SER A 292 -2.42 -9.47 -18.95
N ASP A 293 -3.69 -9.04 -18.89
CA ASP A 293 -4.70 -9.58 -17.98
C ASP A 293 -5.79 -10.26 -18.80
N ILE A 294 -6.32 -11.35 -18.27
CA ILE A 294 -7.27 -12.21 -18.96
C ILE A 294 -8.56 -12.32 -18.12
N ILE A 295 -9.71 -12.16 -18.78
CA ILE A 295 -11.01 -12.58 -18.27
C ILE A 295 -11.38 -13.86 -19.01
N LEU A 296 -11.28 -15.01 -18.36
CA LEU A 296 -11.70 -16.31 -18.88
C LEU A 296 -13.16 -16.55 -18.47
N VAL A 297 -14.04 -16.64 -19.46
CA VAL A 297 -15.49 -16.80 -19.23
C VAL A 297 -15.90 -18.24 -19.52
N SER A 298 -16.53 -18.88 -18.54
CA SER A 298 -17.17 -20.19 -18.67
C SER A 298 -18.68 -20.05 -18.57
N VAL A 299 -19.41 -20.53 -19.55
CA VAL A 299 -20.87 -20.49 -19.60
C VAL A 299 -21.41 -21.91 -19.67
N LYS A 300 -22.08 -22.37 -18.61
CA LYS A 300 -22.72 -23.68 -18.51
C LYS A 300 -24.22 -23.54 -18.76
N ASN A 301 -24.75 -24.33 -19.69
CA ASN A 301 -26.19 -24.43 -19.92
C ASN A 301 -26.82 -25.41 -18.94
N THR A 302 -27.67 -24.94 -18.06
CA THR A 302 -28.43 -25.77 -17.10
C THR A 302 -29.88 -26.06 -17.55
N ALA A 303 -30.29 -25.53 -18.71
CA ALA A 303 -31.61 -25.79 -19.28
C ALA A 303 -31.65 -27.15 -20.03
N ALA A 304 -32.86 -27.67 -20.24
CA ALA A 304 -33.05 -28.94 -20.96
C ALA A 304 -32.79 -28.88 -22.48
N GLY A 305 -32.78 -27.67 -23.08
CA GLY A 305 -32.52 -27.45 -24.50
C GLY A 305 -31.28 -26.59 -24.75
N GLU A 306 -30.83 -26.56 -26.02
CA GLU A 306 -29.75 -25.68 -26.46
C GLU A 306 -30.08 -24.21 -26.14
N ARG A 307 -29.09 -23.45 -25.71
CA ARG A 307 -29.17 -22.00 -25.52
C ARG A 307 -28.17 -21.28 -26.43
N THR A 308 -28.63 -20.18 -27.01
CA THR A 308 -27.78 -19.28 -27.79
C THR A 308 -27.68 -17.94 -27.08
N PHE A 309 -26.46 -17.40 -27.00
CA PHE A 309 -26.21 -16.06 -26.47
C PHE A 309 -25.15 -15.33 -27.30
N GLN A 310 -25.21 -14.03 -27.28
CA GLN A 310 -24.27 -13.16 -27.97
C GLN A 310 -23.58 -12.27 -26.94
N PRO A 311 -22.29 -12.54 -26.58
CA PRO A 311 -21.60 -11.74 -25.63
C PRO A 311 -21.30 -10.35 -26.22
N THR A 312 -21.18 -9.38 -25.30
CA THR A 312 -20.74 -8.03 -25.61
C THR A 312 -19.52 -7.71 -24.77
N LEU A 313 -18.42 -7.34 -25.40
CA LEU A 313 -17.27 -6.74 -24.72
C LEU A 313 -17.60 -5.27 -24.47
N ILE A 314 -17.45 -4.84 -23.22
CA ILE A 314 -17.68 -3.46 -22.81
C ILE A 314 -16.34 -2.85 -22.44
N VAL A 315 -15.98 -1.78 -23.15
CA VAL A 315 -14.81 -0.95 -22.84
C VAL A 315 -15.32 0.42 -22.43
N ASN A 316 -15.24 0.71 -21.14
CA ASN A 316 -15.58 2.01 -20.58
C ASN A 316 -14.29 2.77 -20.33
N THR A 317 -13.97 3.76 -21.17
CA THR A 317 -12.73 4.51 -21.07
C THR A 317 -12.91 5.99 -21.34
N THR A 318 -12.21 6.83 -20.59
CA THR A 318 -12.11 8.28 -20.84
C THR A 318 -11.08 8.62 -21.91
N LEU A 319 -10.31 7.62 -22.35
CA LEU A 319 -9.29 7.77 -23.40
C LEU A 319 -9.89 7.49 -24.78
N PRO A 320 -9.27 7.98 -25.86
CA PRO A 320 -9.66 7.64 -27.21
C PRO A 320 -9.68 6.12 -27.44
N LEU A 321 -10.74 5.60 -28.02
CA LEU A 321 -10.84 4.19 -28.41
C LEU A 321 -10.94 4.07 -29.93
N THR A 322 -10.07 3.27 -30.54
CA THR A 322 -10.11 2.90 -31.97
C THR A 322 -10.43 1.41 -32.08
N PHE A 323 -11.56 1.09 -32.69
CA PHE A 323 -11.95 -0.29 -33.01
C PHE A 323 -11.44 -0.69 -34.39
N GLN A 324 -10.70 -1.79 -34.48
CA GLN A 324 -10.10 -2.33 -35.70
C GLN A 324 -10.61 -3.75 -35.95
N PRO A 325 -11.81 -3.88 -36.58
CA PRO A 325 -12.46 -5.19 -36.79
C PRO A 325 -11.64 -6.14 -37.64
N ASP A 326 -10.93 -5.64 -38.66
CA ASP A 326 -10.07 -6.46 -39.51
C ASP A 326 -8.89 -7.09 -38.78
N GLN A 327 -8.42 -6.43 -37.72
CA GLN A 327 -7.32 -6.90 -36.85
C GLN A 327 -7.82 -7.55 -35.56
N GLN A 328 -9.15 -7.67 -35.40
CA GLN A 328 -9.81 -8.28 -34.23
C GLN A 328 -9.32 -7.67 -32.90
N ARG A 329 -9.19 -6.34 -32.85
CA ARG A 329 -8.71 -5.63 -31.65
C ARG A 329 -9.37 -4.26 -31.49
N ALA A 330 -9.37 -3.79 -30.26
CA ALA A 330 -9.64 -2.40 -29.91
C ALA A 330 -8.38 -1.78 -29.29
N LEU A 331 -8.07 -0.55 -29.66
CA LEU A 331 -6.93 0.20 -29.12
C LEU A 331 -7.43 1.31 -28.21
N ILE A 332 -6.89 1.38 -27.01
CA ILE A 332 -7.13 2.47 -26.06
C ILE A 332 -5.94 3.42 -26.15
N ASP A 333 -6.20 4.66 -26.48
CA ASP A 333 -5.24 5.74 -26.73
C ASP A 333 -4.12 5.39 -27.73
N ASN A 334 -4.42 4.51 -28.69
CA ASN A 334 -3.46 3.91 -29.63
C ASN A 334 -2.27 3.18 -28.98
N HIS A 335 -2.33 2.91 -27.70
CA HIS A 335 -1.23 2.34 -26.92
C HIS A 335 -1.56 0.94 -26.38
N GLU A 336 -2.68 0.79 -25.69
CA GLU A 336 -3.10 -0.46 -25.09
C GLU A 336 -4.04 -1.24 -26.01
N VAL A 337 -4.07 -2.55 -25.85
CA VAL A 337 -4.80 -3.43 -26.77
C VAL A 337 -5.79 -4.30 -26.00
N VAL A 338 -7.02 -4.35 -26.50
CA VAL A 338 -8.04 -5.30 -26.05
C VAL A 338 -8.34 -6.27 -27.19
N THR A 339 -8.28 -7.57 -26.90
CA THR A 339 -8.62 -8.66 -27.83
C THR A 339 -9.62 -9.62 -27.24
N ALA A 340 -10.22 -10.47 -28.05
CA ALA A 340 -11.09 -11.57 -27.60
C ALA A 340 -10.83 -12.85 -28.43
N SER A 341 -11.09 -14.03 -27.84
CA SER A 341 -11.05 -15.29 -28.56
C SER A 341 -12.23 -15.51 -29.50
N LEU A 342 -13.29 -14.73 -29.30
CA LEU A 342 -14.45 -14.70 -30.19
C LEU A 342 -14.28 -13.57 -31.19
N LYS A 343 -14.79 -13.78 -32.40
CA LYS A 343 -14.75 -12.75 -33.45
C LYS A 343 -15.46 -11.48 -32.99
N MET A 344 -14.76 -10.36 -33.04
CA MET A 344 -15.32 -9.03 -32.83
C MET A 344 -16.02 -8.58 -34.09
N LYS A 345 -17.33 -8.37 -34.06
CA LYS A 345 -18.16 -8.07 -35.25
C LYS A 345 -18.31 -6.60 -35.53
N ALA A 346 -18.77 -5.85 -34.54
CA ALA A 346 -19.12 -4.46 -34.76
C ALA A 346 -19.12 -3.68 -33.44
N LEU A 347 -18.90 -2.37 -33.54
CA LEU A 347 -19.20 -1.42 -32.47
C LEU A 347 -20.71 -1.15 -32.51
N LYS A 348 -21.46 -1.65 -31.53
CA LYS A 348 -22.93 -1.55 -31.45
C LYS A 348 -23.45 -0.20 -30.98
N GLY A 349 -22.67 0.53 -30.22
CA GLY A 349 -23.10 1.79 -29.62
C GLY A 349 -22.08 2.40 -28.72
N GLU A 350 -22.31 3.65 -28.44
CA GLU A 350 -21.52 4.49 -27.57
C GLU A 350 -22.49 5.23 -26.64
N ILE A 351 -22.33 5.07 -25.36
CA ILE A 351 -23.05 5.84 -24.34
C ILE A 351 -22.00 6.51 -23.48
N GLU A 352 -21.86 7.82 -23.61
CA GLU A 352 -20.81 8.61 -22.93
C GLU A 352 -19.40 8.04 -23.24
N THR A 353 -18.81 7.34 -22.26
CA THR A 353 -17.47 6.73 -22.34
C THR A 353 -17.50 5.22 -22.56
N GLN A 354 -18.70 4.61 -22.59
CA GLN A 354 -18.84 3.17 -22.80
C GLN A 354 -18.96 2.84 -24.27
N ARG A 355 -18.19 1.86 -24.72
CA ARG A 355 -18.19 1.28 -26.05
C ARG A 355 -18.61 -0.16 -25.96
N TYR A 356 -19.61 -0.55 -26.76
CA TYR A 356 -20.18 -1.90 -26.80
C TYR A 356 -19.73 -2.61 -28.06
N ILE A 357 -18.79 -3.55 -27.93
CA ILE A 357 -18.28 -4.35 -29.06
C ILE A 357 -19.00 -5.70 -29.06
N GLU A 358 -19.74 -5.96 -30.15
CA GLU A 358 -20.44 -7.22 -30.33
C GLU A 358 -19.45 -8.35 -30.64
N LEU A 359 -19.53 -9.43 -29.89
CA LEU A 359 -18.77 -10.65 -30.16
C LEU A 359 -19.64 -11.66 -30.93
N GLU A 360 -18.99 -12.69 -31.47
CA GLU A 360 -19.68 -13.77 -32.17
C GLU A 360 -20.64 -14.52 -31.25
N SER A 361 -21.82 -14.93 -31.81
CA SER A 361 -22.81 -15.71 -31.08
C SER A 361 -22.30 -17.13 -30.77
N ILE A 362 -22.62 -17.63 -29.60
CA ILE A 362 -22.27 -18.96 -29.16
C ILE A 362 -23.53 -19.78 -28.87
N LYS A 363 -23.52 -21.05 -29.34
CA LYS A 363 -24.51 -22.04 -28.99
C LYS A 363 -23.96 -22.98 -27.92
N VAL A 364 -24.76 -23.23 -26.89
CA VAL A 364 -24.40 -24.12 -25.78
C VAL A 364 -25.42 -25.24 -25.70
N PRO A 365 -25.07 -26.45 -26.04
CA PRO A 365 -25.97 -27.61 -25.90
C PRO A 365 -26.37 -27.81 -24.44
N ALA A 366 -27.51 -28.48 -24.19
CA ALA A 366 -27.99 -28.78 -22.87
C ALA A 366 -26.91 -29.51 -22.03
N GLY A 367 -26.68 -29.04 -20.80
CA GLY A 367 -25.71 -29.60 -19.86
C GLY A 367 -24.22 -29.34 -20.20
N GLN A 368 -23.92 -28.72 -21.32
CA GLN A 368 -22.55 -28.45 -21.75
C GLN A 368 -22.04 -27.10 -21.23
N THR A 369 -20.71 -26.97 -21.23
CA THR A 369 -20.00 -25.72 -20.88
C THR A 369 -19.16 -25.27 -22.07
N VAL A 370 -19.31 -24.03 -22.48
CA VAL A 370 -18.46 -23.36 -23.46
C VAL A 370 -17.58 -22.32 -22.77
N ARG A 371 -16.41 -22.04 -23.37
CA ARG A 371 -15.47 -21.06 -22.83
C ARG A 371 -15.01 -20.11 -23.92
N PHE A 372 -14.75 -18.89 -23.53
CA PHE A 372 -14.07 -17.88 -24.33
C PHE A 372 -13.30 -16.95 -23.38
N PHE A 373 -12.46 -16.07 -23.89
CA PHE A 373 -11.74 -15.09 -23.10
C PHE A 373 -11.69 -13.73 -23.77
N VAL A 374 -11.46 -12.71 -22.95
CA VAL A 374 -11.04 -11.36 -23.32
C VAL A 374 -9.68 -11.12 -22.68
N GLN A 375 -8.81 -10.42 -23.40
CA GLN A 375 -7.45 -10.11 -22.95
C GLN A 375 -7.15 -8.64 -23.18
N TYR A 376 -6.58 -8.03 -22.16
CA TYR A 376 -6.07 -6.67 -22.18
C TYR A 376 -4.54 -6.71 -22.09
N TYR A 377 -3.88 -5.92 -22.94
CA TYR A 377 -2.45 -5.69 -22.91
C TYR A 377 -2.16 -4.27 -22.48
N ASN A 378 -1.31 -4.11 -21.48
CA ASN A 378 -0.91 -2.83 -20.89
C ASN A 378 0.38 -2.28 -21.50
N GLY A 379 0.58 -2.42 -22.80
CA GLY A 379 1.81 -2.01 -23.46
C GLY A 379 1.57 -1.31 -24.78
N ALA A 380 2.66 -0.85 -25.42
CA ALA A 380 2.61 -0.10 -26.66
C ALA A 380 1.93 -0.88 -27.81
N ALA A 381 0.97 -0.27 -28.45
CA ALA A 381 0.24 -0.84 -29.57
C ALA A 381 1.17 -1.27 -30.74
N SER A 382 2.31 -0.59 -30.92
CA SER A 382 3.34 -0.97 -31.87
C SER A 382 3.97 -2.34 -31.60
N GLN A 383 3.92 -2.79 -30.34
CA GLN A 383 4.42 -4.10 -29.91
C GLN A 383 3.32 -5.18 -29.91
N ALA A 384 2.05 -4.76 -29.98
CA ALA A 384 0.90 -5.68 -29.91
C ALA A 384 0.88 -6.72 -31.04
N GLY A 385 1.46 -6.41 -32.20
CA GLY A 385 1.64 -7.37 -33.29
C GLY A 385 2.62 -8.52 -32.99
N SER A 386 3.48 -8.37 -31.98
CA SER A 386 4.41 -9.39 -31.50
C SER A 386 3.95 -10.03 -30.17
N LEU A 387 2.86 -9.56 -29.59
CA LEU A 387 2.31 -10.09 -28.34
C LEU A 387 1.51 -11.37 -28.64
N ASN A 388 2.15 -12.52 -28.44
CA ASN A 388 1.52 -13.81 -28.55
C ASN A 388 0.70 -14.06 -27.26
N GLY A 389 -0.53 -13.50 -27.21
CA GLY A 389 -1.50 -13.97 -26.22
C GLY A 389 -1.92 -15.42 -26.49
N PRO A 390 -2.75 -16.02 -25.63
CA PRO A 390 -3.29 -17.33 -25.90
C PRO A 390 -4.15 -17.27 -27.17
N PRO A 391 -3.77 -17.93 -28.28
CA PRO A 391 -4.53 -17.84 -29.53
C PRO A 391 -5.84 -18.65 -29.46
N ASN A 392 -6.02 -19.44 -28.41
CA ASN A 392 -7.22 -20.22 -28.19
C ASN A 392 -7.49 -20.49 -26.71
N VAL A 393 -8.68 -20.95 -26.41
CA VAL A 393 -9.13 -21.24 -25.04
C VAL A 393 -8.26 -22.26 -24.32
N GLY A 394 -7.72 -23.26 -25.02
CA GLY A 394 -6.83 -24.27 -24.41
C GLY A 394 -5.57 -23.62 -23.85
N GLN A 395 -5.00 -22.67 -24.56
CA GLN A 395 -3.83 -21.94 -24.10
C GLN A 395 -4.17 -20.88 -23.03
N ALA A 396 -5.38 -20.29 -23.07
CA ALA A 396 -5.84 -19.42 -21.96
C ALA A 396 -5.97 -20.23 -20.65
N LEU A 397 -6.44 -21.48 -20.71
CA LEU A 397 -6.45 -22.39 -19.58
C LEU A 397 -5.03 -22.71 -19.10
N GLN A 398 -4.07 -22.90 -20.01
CA GLN A 398 -2.66 -23.10 -19.63
C GLN A 398 -2.07 -21.83 -18.97
N CYS A 399 -2.46 -20.62 -19.43
CA CYS A 399 -2.08 -19.36 -18.75
C CYS A 399 -2.61 -19.33 -17.31
N ARG A 400 -3.86 -19.75 -17.13
CA ARG A 400 -4.48 -19.86 -15.81
C ARG A 400 -3.72 -20.83 -14.89
N GLU A 401 -3.39 -22.02 -15.37
CA GLU A 401 -2.62 -23.01 -14.59
C GLU A 401 -1.21 -22.51 -14.25
N ARG A 402 -0.55 -21.80 -15.19
CA ARG A 402 0.73 -21.15 -14.92
C ARG A 402 0.61 -20.06 -13.85
N ALA A 403 -0.50 -19.31 -13.81
CA ALA A 403 -0.75 -18.33 -12.76
C ALA A 403 -0.90 -19.01 -11.39
N VAL A 404 -1.63 -20.12 -11.31
CA VAL A 404 -1.72 -20.93 -10.08
C VAL A 404 -0.33 -21.41 -9.64
N GLU A 405 0.42 -22.02 -10.56
CA GLU A 405 1.77 -22.52 -10.26
C GLU A 405 2.73 -21.41 -9.83
N PHE A 406 2.62 -20.22 -10.44
CA PHE A 406 3.44 -19.07 -10.06
C PHE A 406 3.20 -18.69 -8.60
N TRP A 407 1.95 -18.45 -8.23
CA TRP A 407 1.63 -17.98 -6.90
C TRP A 407 1.87 -19.03 -5.81
N GLU A 408 1.58 -20.28 -6.07
CA GLU A 408 1.75 -21.36 -5.09
C GLU A 408 3.21 -21.81 -4.90
N LYS A 409 4.03 -21.75 -5.97
CA LYS A 409 5.37 -22.35 -5.94
C LYS A 409 6.51 -21.43 -6.36
N LYS A 410 6.31 -20.58 -7.39
CA LYS A 410 7.40 -19.80 -8.01
C LYS A 410 7.61 -18.42 -7.40
N SER A 411 6.57 -17.81 -6.85
CA SER A 411 6.63 -16.47 -6.26
C SER A 411 7.54 -16.39 -5.03
N LYS A 412 7.79 -17.52 -4.35
CA LYS A 412 8.63 -17.63 -3.14
C LYS A 412 8.22 -16.63 -2.05
N LEU A 413 6.94 -16.29 -1.98
CA LEU A 413 6.42 -15.44 -0.91
C LEU A 413 6.43 -16.18 0.43
N PRO A 414 6.58 -15.49 1.55
CA PRO A 414 6.76 -16.12 2.87
C PRO A 414 5.45 -16.66 3.47
N PHE A 415 4.64 -17.38 2.69
CA PHE A 415 3.35 -17.93 3.13
C PHE A 415 3.48 -18.94 4.27
N ASP A 416 4.59 -19.70 4.30
CA ASP A 416 4.77 -20.81 5.23
C ASP A 416 5.40 -20.38 6.57
N ARG A 417 5.55 -19.06 6.79
CA ARG A 417 6.08 -18.51 8.05
C ARG A 417 5.10 -18.63 9.21
N VAL A 418 3.80 -18.58 8.92
CA VAL A 418 2.74 -18.62 9.93
C VAL A 418 1.71 -19.67 9.56
N GLN A 419 1.45 -20.61 10.46
CA GLN A 419 0.38 -21.60 10.34
C GLN A 419 -0.58 -21.46 11.50
N LEU A 420 -1.86 -21.21 11.19
CA LEU A 420 -2.93 -20.99 12.14
C LEU A 420 -4.01 -22.05 12.00
N PRO A 421 -4.64 -22.46 13.12
CA PRO A 421 -5.67 -23.49 13.08
C PRO A 421 -7.03 -22.99 12.57
N ASP A 422 -7.30 -21.68 12.63
CA ASP A 422 -8.52 -21.08 12.06
C ASP A 422 -8.31 -20.85 10.56
N PRO A 423 -9.06 -21.55 9.68
CA PRO A 423 -8.87 -21.46 8.24
C PRO A 423 -9.21 -20.08 7.66
N GLY A 424 -10.11 -19.34 8.30
CA GLY A 424 -10.47 -18.00 7.86
C GLY A 424 -9.39 -16.98 8.18
N ILE A 425 -8.84 -17.01 9.39
CA ILE A 425 -7.71 -16.17 9.80
C ILE A 425 -6.45 -16.53 9.00
N GLN A 426 -6.20 -17.84 8.78
CA GLN A 426 -5.11 -18.30 7.90
C GLN A 426 -5.26 -17.74 6.48
N ALA A 427 -6.46 -17.78 5.93
CA ALA A 427 -6.72 -17.25 4.59
C ALA A 427 -6.46 -15.73 4.51
N LEU A 428 -6.87 -14.97 5.51
CA LEU A 428 -6.56 -13.53 5.60
C LEU A 428 -5.06 -13.28 5.78
N MET A 429 -4.37 -14.10 6.57
CA MET A 429 -2.92 -14.01 6.75
C MET A 429 -2.17 -14.21 5.43
N GLU A 430 -2.49 -15.28 4.69
CA GLU A 430 -1.88 -15.57 3.38
C GLU A 430 -2.20 -14.49 2.35
N SER A 431 -3.44 -14.03 2.31
CA SER A 431 -3.82 -12.92 1.43
C SER A 431 -3.14 -11.61 1.78
N SER A 432 -2.94 -11.33 3.06
CA SER A 432 -2.21 -10.14 3.52
C SER A 432 -0.76 -10.17 3.04
N VAL A 433 -0.08 -11.32 3.15
CA VAL A 433 1.26 -11.51 2.57
C VAL A 433 1.23 -11.25 1.06
N ARG A 434 0.30 -11.86 0.33
CA ARG A 434 0.17 -11.62 -1.12
C ARG A 434 -0.05 -10.14 -1.43
N ASN A 435 -0.97 -9.47 -0.73
CA ASN A 435 -1.37 -8.08 -1.00
C ASN A 435 -0.18 -7.11 -0.87
N ILE A 436 0.62 -7.21 0.19
CA ILE A 436 1.78 -6.32 0.36
C ILE A 436 2.84 -6.55 -0.73
N TRP A 437 3.05 -7.79 -1.19
CA TRP A 437 3.96 -8.08 -2.30
C TRP A 437 3.40 -7.65 -3.66
N GLN A 438 2.09 -7.74 -3.89
CA GLN A 438 1.44 -7.22 -5.10
C GLN A 438 1.54 -5.70 -5.21
N ALA A 439 1.57 -4.98 -4.09
CA ALA A 439 1.77 -3.52 -4.10
C ALA A 439 3.22 -3.12 -4.36
N ARG A 440 4.18 -4.02 -4.14
CA ARG A 440 5.59 -3.75 -4.35
C ARG A 440 5.88 -3.37 -5.80
N GLU A 441 6.81 -2.44 -6.01
CA GLU A 441 7.31 -1.98 -7.30
C GLU A 441 8.83 -1.95 -7.29
N ILE A 442 9.43 -1.91 -8.48
CA ILE A 442 10.87 -1.64 -8.60
C ILE A 442 11.06 -0.12 -8.68
N LYS A 443 11.74 0.44 -7.70
CA LYS A 443 12.17 1.85 -7.66
C LYS A 443 13.70 1.88 -7.63
N ASN A 444 14.31 2.65 -8.53
CA ASN A 444 15.78 2.75 -8.63
C ASN A 444 16.48 1.38 -8.74
N GLY A 445 15.85 0.43 -9.44
CA GLY A 445 16.36 -0.93 -9.61
C GLY A 445 16.18 -1.86 -8.41
N LEU A 446 15.52 -1.42 -7.34
CA LEU A 446 15.34 -2.18 -6.10
C LEU A 446 13.84 -2.35 -5.77
N PRO A 447 13.45 -3.48 -5.16
CA PRO A 447 12.09 -3.67 -4.69
C PRO A 447 11.71 -2.62 -3.64
N ALA A 448 10.54 -2.01 -3.79
CA ALA A 448 9.98 -1.04 -2.84
C ALA A 448 8.51 -1.37 -2.54
N PHE A 449 8.18 -1.51 -1.27
CA PHE A 449 6.80 -1.71 -0.83
C PHE A 449 6.01 -0.41 -0.97
N GLN A 450 4.74 -0.52 -1.40
CA GLN A 450 3.83 0.60 -1.56
C GLN A 450 2.64 0.43 -0.61
N VAL A 451 2.04 1.53 -0.17
CA VAL A 451 0.88 1.50 0.73
C VAL A 451 -0.35 0.96 0.02
N GLY A 452 -0.54 1.30 -1.25
CA GLY A 452 -1.65 0.79 -2.04
C GLY A 452 -1.44 0.87 -3.55
N PRO A 453 -2.34 0.27 -4.31
CA PRO A 453 -2.21 0.21 -5.77
C PRO A 453 -2.76 1.45 -6.48
N THR A 454 -3.42 2.37 -5.79
CA THR A 454 -4.16 3.49 -6.39
C THR A 454 -3.72 4.84 -5.82
N CYS A 455 -4.50 5.48 -4.93
CA CYS A 455 -4.19 6.82 -4.42
C CYS A 455 -2.93 6.86 -3.53
N TYR A 456 -2.56 5.77 -2.89
CA TYR A 456 -1.39 5.69 -2.03
C TYR A 456 -0.21 4.92 -2.67
N ARG A 457 0.02 5.11 -3.97
CA ARG A 457 1.23 4.60 -4.62
C ARG A 457 2.43 5.38 -4.13
N GLY A 458 3.21 4.75 -3.28
CA GLY A 458 4.37 5.32 -2.60
C GLY A 458 4.58 4.68 -1.24
N LEU A 459 5.72 4.96 -0.63
CA LEU A 459 6.04 4.44 0.70
C LEU A 459 5.59 5.45 1.72
N TRP A 460 4.66 6.05 1.87
CA TRP A 460 4.27 6.97 2.96
C TRP A 460 4.94 6.56 4.28
N ILE A 461 5.66 7.48 4.93
CA ILE A 461 6.52 7.12 6.09
C ILE A 461 5.71 6.48 7.22
N VAL A 462 4.56 7.03 7.56
CA VAL A 462 3.69 6.50 8.64
C VAL A 462 3.25 5.07 8.32
N ASP A 463 2.63 4.89 7.16
CA ASP A 463 2.09 3.62 6.69
C ASP A 463 3.23 2.64 6.37
N GLY A 464 4.28 3.17 5.74
CA GLY A 464 5.45 2.42 5.29
C GLY A 464 6.18 1.74 6.44
N ALA A 465 6.33 2.41 7.57
CA ALA A 465 6.99 1.87 8.75
C ALA A 465 6.44 0.49 9.15
N PHE A 466 5.14 0.31 9.11
CA PHE A 466 4.48 -0.94 9.50
C PHE A 466 4.49 -2.00 8.38
N LEU A 467 4.47 -1.57 7.13
CA LEU A 467 4.73 -2.45 5.98
C LEU A 467 6.13 -3.05 6.05
N LEU A 468 7.14 -2.21 6.33
CA LEU A 468 8.55 -2.62 6.43
C LEU A 468 8.78 -3.53 7.64
N GLU A 469 8.16 -3.23 8.80
CA GLU A 469 8.19 -4.11 9.96
C GLU A 469 7.59 -5.49 9.65
N SER A 470 6.40 -5.53 9.03
CA SER A 470 5.73 -6.79 8.68
C SER A 470 6.54 -7.64 7.72
N ALA A 471 7.14 -7.02 6.69
CA ALA A 471 8.02 -7.72 5.75
C ALA A 471 9.27 -8.25 6.46
N ALA A 472 9.89 -7.46 7.35
CA ALA A 472 11.05 -7.89 8.13
C ALA A 472 10.71 -9.05 9.09
N MET A 473 9.57 -8.98 9.79
CA MET A 473 9.09 -10.07 10.66
C MET A 473 8.93 -11.38 9.92
N LEU A 474 8.46 -11.34 8.67
CA LEU A 474 8.31 -12.50 7.79
C LEU A 474 9.64 -12.99 7.18
N GLY A 475 10.79 -12.44 7.58
CA GLY A 475 12.11 -12.81 7.10
C GLY A 475 12.55 -12.14 5.80
N ALA A 476 11.84 -11.09 5.35
CA ALA A 476 12.17 -10.32 4.15
C ALA A 476 12.88 -8.99 4.51
N GLY A 477 13.76 -9.00 5.52
CA GLY A 477 14.46 -7.83 6.00
C GLY A 477 15.30 -7.12 4.93
N ASP A 478 15.98 -7.88 4.06
CA ASP A 478 16.76 -7.30 2.95
C ASP A 478 15.88 -6.52 1.97
N GLN A 479 14.67 -7.00 1.69
CA GLN A 479 13.71 -6.33 0.82
C GLN A 479 13.11 -5.10 1.50
N ALA A 480 12.86 -5.16 2.80
CA ALA A 480 12.39 -4.02 3.60
C ALA A 480 13.46 -2.92 3.72
N ARG A 481 14.76 -3.30 3.72
CA ARG A 481 15.90 -2.37 3.84
C ARG A 481 15.84 -1.22 2.82
N ASN A 482 15.40 -1.49 1.61
CA ASN A 482 15.30 -0.44 0.57
C ASN A 482 14.31 0.66 0.97
N GLY A 483 13.18 0.29 1.56
CA GLY A 483 12.20 1.26 2.05
C GLY A 483 12.74 2.06 3.24
N VAL A 484 13.41 1.41 4.19
CA VAL A 484 14.07 2.09 5.32
C VAL A 484 15.16 3.05 4.84
N ALA A 485 15.94 2.66 3.84
CA ALA A 485 16.94 3.54 3.24
C ALA A 485 16.28 4.73 2.53
N TYR A 486 15.16 4.52 1.83
CA TYR A 486 14.39 5.61 1.21
C TYR A 486 13.93 6.64 2.23
N GLU A 487 13.42 6.25 3.39
CA GLU A 487 13.02 7.18 4.46
C GLU A 487 14.17 8.13 4.87
N LEU A 488 15.41 7.66 4.81
CA LEU A 488 16.60 8.47 5.09
C LEU A 488 17.04 9.36 3.91
N THR A 489 16.50 9.17 2.69
CA THR A 489 16.81 10.03 1.53
C THR A 489 16.05 11.34 1.56
N VAL A 490 14.88 11.39 2.22
CA VAL A 490 14.08 12.61 2.37
C VAL A 490 14.51 13.49 3.54
N GLN A 491 15.60 13.11 4.23
CA GLN A 491 16.20 13.91 5.29
C GLN A 491 16.84 15.19 4.75
N LYS A 492 16.51 16.32 5.35
CA LYS A 492 17.10 17.63 5.03
C LYS A 492 18.42 17.83 5.78
N PRO A 493 19.26 18.82 5.36
CA PRO A 493 20.55 19.09 6.02
C PRO A 493 20.46 19.44 7.51
N ASP A 494 19.34 19.99 7.97
CA ASP A 494 19.06 20.31 9.37
C ASP A 494 18.61 19.11 10.21
N GLY A 495 18.48 17.93 9.58
CA GLY A 495 18.03 16.70 10.21
C GLY A 495 16.53 16.40 10.03
N ARG A 496 15.74 17.36 9.58
CA ARG A 496 14.30 17.23 9.38
C ARG A 496 13.99 16.15 8.34
N ILE A 497 13.01 15.32 8.64
CA ILE A 497 12.37 14.43 7.66
C ILE A 497 11.21 15.20 7.01
N GLU A 498 11.20 15.22 5.68
CA GLU A 498 10.16 15.92 4.91
C GLU A 498 9.82 15.11 3.66
N SER A 499 8.80 14.27 3.74
CA SER A 499 8.36 13.44 2.62
C SER A 499 7.26 14.11 1.79
N LEU A 500 6.26 14.72 2.40
CA LEU A 500 5.08 15.28 1.74
C LEU A 500 4.88 16.77 2.03
N THR A 501 4.93 17.15 3.30
CA THR A 501 4.79 18.53 3.76
C THR A 501 5.88 18.85 4.78
N ASN A 502 6.14 20.13 5.00
CA ASN A 502 7.20 20.58 5.89
C ASN A 502 6.81 20.60 7.39
N ASP A 503 5.59 20.21 7.74
CA ASP A 503 5.04 20.26 9.11
C ASP A 503 4.48 18.88 9.59
N PHE A 504 4.86 17.78 8.93
CA PHE A 504 4.64 16.41 9.41
C PHE A 504 5.70 16.04 10.46
N TRP A 505 5.71 16.73 11.61
CA TRP A 505 6.76 16.56 12.62
C TRP A 505 6.89 15.14 13.15
N LYS A 506 5.82 14.36 13.14
CA LYS A 506 5.80 12.93 13.53
C LYS A 506 6.74 12.06 12.72
N GLU A 507 6.99 12.39 11.45
CA GLU A 507 7.85 11.59 10.57
C GLU A 507 9.27 11.45 11.13
N ASN A 508 9.76 12.47 11.84
CA ASN A 508 11.07 12.40 12.51
C ASN A 508 11.13 11.26 13.53
N GLY A 509 10.11 11.17 14.39
CA GLY A 509 10.00 10.10 15.38
C GLY A 509 9.77 8.74 14.74
N ILE A 510 8.97 8.66 13.69
CA ILE A 510 8.67 7.42 12.98
C ILE A 510 9.92 6.86 12.33
N VAL A 511 10.71 7.67 11.62
CA VAL A 511 11.96 7.22 10.98
C VAL A 511 12.98 6.73 12.00
N LEU A 512 13.11 7.41 13.15
CA LEU A 512 13.94 6.89 14.24
C LEU A 512 13.50 5.50 14.69
N TRP A 513 12.20 5.32 14.93
CA TRP A 513 11.64 4.02 15.33
C TRP A 513 11.83 2.97 14.23
N THR A 514 11.51 3.28 12.99
CA THR A 514 11.61 2.34 11.85
C THR A 514 13.03 1.84 11.66
N CYS A 515 14.03 2.74 11.67
CA CYS A 515 15.43 2.36 11.52
C CYS A 515 15.90 1.44 12.65
N VAL A 516 15.56 1.78 13.91
CA VAL A 516 15.94 0.98 15.07
C VAL A 516 15.24 -0.37 15.05
N ARG A 517 13.93 -0.40 14.82
CA ARG A 517 13.14 -1.64 14.76
C ARG A 517 13.62 -2.56 13.64
N HIS A 518 13.91 -2.00 12.47
CA HIS A 518 14.47 -2.76 11.35
C HIS A 518 15.82 -3.40 11.71
N ALA A 519 16.74 -2.63 12.32
CA ALA A 519 18.03 -3.15 12.75
C ALA A 519 17.88 -4.26 13.79
N GLN A 520 16.95 -4.13 14.73
CA GLN A 520 16.66 -5.15 15.74
C GLN A 520 16.12 -6.44 15.13
N LEU A 521 15.14 -6.34 14.20
CA LEU A 521 14.56 -7.51 13.54
C LEU A 521 15.55 -8.22 12.59
N THR A 522 16.47 -7.47 11.99
CA THR A 522 17.52 -8.02 11.10
C THR A 522 18.83 -8.36 11.83
N GLN A 523 18.93 -8.05 13.14
CA GLN A 523 20.13 -8.20 13.95
C GLN A 523 21.36 -7.46 13.38
N ASP A 524 21.13 -6.33 12.67
CA ASP A 524 22.16 -5.63 11.92
C ASP A 524 22.63 -4.34 12.61
N LYS A 525 23.46 -4.52 13.64
CA LYS A 525 24.13 -3.41 14.35
C LYS A 525 25.06 -2.61 13.45
N VAL A 526 25.71 -3.27 12.50
CA VAL A 526 26.69 -2.63 11.60
C VAL A 526 25.98 -1.62 10.71
N TRP A 527 24.85 -2.01 10.13
CA TRP A 527 24.04 -1.08 9.35
C TRP A 527 23.50 0.08 10.22
N LEU A 528 22.99 -0.21 11.40
CA LEU A 528 22.49 0.84 12.30
C LEU A 528 23.59 1.84 12.66
N GLU A 529 24.82 1.38 12.90
CA GLU A 529 25.94 2.25 13.16
C GLU A 529 26.33 3.09 11.93
N SER A 530 26.20 2.54 10.73
CA SER A 530 26.49 3.26 9.50
C SER A 530 25.54 4.44 9.26
N VAL A 531 24.28 4.34 9.67
CA VAL A 531 23.26 5.40 9.55
C VAL A 531 23.17 6.28 10.81
N TRP A 532 23.90 5.97 11.88
CA TRP A 532 23.85 6.66 13.16
C TRP A 532 23.97 8.18 13.06
N PRO A 533 24.89 8.77 12.26
CA PRO A 533 24.98 10.21 12.12
C PRO A 533 23.71 10.85 11.60
N LYS A 534 22.98 10.20 10.72
CA LYS A 534 21.67 10.66 10.22
C LYS A 534 20.61 10.64 11.32
N LEU A 535 20.58 9.57 12.12
CA LEU A 535 19.64 9.44 13.24
C LEU A 535 19.90 10.49 14.31
N GLN A 536 21.18 10.83 14.59
CA GLN A 536 21.55 11.92 15.48
C GLN A 536 20.99 13.28 15.02
N LEU A 537 21.09 13.58 13.73
CA LEU A 537 20.54 14.81 13.16
C LEU A 537 19.02 14.87 13.32
N ILE A 538 18.30 13.76 13.15
CA ILE A 538 16.85 13.70 13.39
C ILE A 538 16.54 14.01 14.86
N ALA A 539 17.25 13.39 15.79
CA ALA A 539 17.06 13.63 17.22
C ALA A 539 17.34 15.09 17.61
N GLU A 540 18.40 15.70 17.08
CA GLU A 540 18.70 17.12 17.28
C GLU A 540 17.62 18.03 16.65
N TYR A 541 17.03 17.64 15.52
CA TYR A 541 15.93 18.39 14.92
C TYR A 541 14.66 18.34 15.80
N ILE A 542 14.29 17.18 16.35
CA ILE A 542 13.19 17.07 17.33
C ILE A 542 13.41 18.03 18.51
N LYS A 543 14.63 18.08 19.03
CA LYS A 543 15.00 19.01 20.10
C LYS A 543 14.88 20.48 19.67
N THR A 544 15.18 20.77 18.41
CA THR A 544 15.02 22.13 17.81
C THR A 544 13.56 22.52 17.72
N LEU A 545 12.67 21.63 17.29
CA LEU A 545 11.22 21.87 17.28
C LEU A 545 10.70 22.25 18.66
N ARG A 546 11.09 21.48 19.68
CA ARG A 546 10.71 21.76 21.07
C ARG A 546 11.21 23.13 21.58
N ARG A 547 12.42 23.53 21.17
CA ARG A 547 12.98 24.83 21.54
C ARG A 547 12.22 26.01 20.91
N GLN A 548 11.69 25.82 19.71
CA GLN A 548 10.89 26.87 19.04
C GLN A 548 9.66 27.24 19.87
N THR A 549 8.97 26.26 20.46
CA THR A 549 7.77 26.50 21.26
C THR A 549 8.10 27.22 22.56
N LEU A 550 9.25 26.95 23.16
CA LEU A 550 9.68 27.65 24.38
C LEU A 550 10.06 29.13 24.20
N LEU A 551 10.26 29.59 22.97
CA LEU A 551 10.59 30.98 22.66
C LEU A 551 9.35 31.84 22.45
N ASN A 552 8.20 31.24 22.24
CA ASN A 552 6.96 31.94 21.91
C ASN A 552 6.10 32.06 23.13
N ASN A 553 5.87 32.96 23.86
CA ASN A 553 5.07 33.08 25.08
C ASN A 553 3.57 32.70 24.95
N SER A 554 3.26 31.69 24.14
CA SER A 554 1.91 31.16 23.98
C SER A 554 1.56 30.19 25.12
N PRO A 555 0.31 30.15 25.62
CA PRO A 555 -0.12 29.21 26.64
C PRO A 555 0.01 27.74 26.21
N LEU A 556 0.07 27.47 24.89
CA LEU A 556 0.25 26.12 24.33
C LEU A 556 1.72 25.79 24.06
N ASP A 557 2.61 26.81 24.07
CA ASP A 557 4.05 26.65 23.83
C ASP A 557 4.75 26.21 25.12
N ASP A 558 4.59 24.96 25.43
CA ASP A 558 5.02 24.35 26.71
C ASP A 558 6.20 23.39 26.58
N GLY A 559 6.97 23.48 25.49
CA GLY A 559 8.10 22.63 25.17
C GLY A 559 7.70 21.32 24.49
N LEU A 560 6.53 21.27 23.88
CA LEU A 560 6.08 20.24 22.94
C LEU A 560 6.47 20.61 21.51
N ASN A 561 5.90 19.96 20.51
CA ASN A 561 6.13 20.37 19.12
C ASN A 561 5.30 21.63 18.78
N PRO A 562 5.77 22.47 17.82
CA PRO A 562 4.92 23.53 17.27
C PRO A 562 3.72 22.94 16.53
N ALA A 563 2.73 23.77 16.22
CA ALA A 563 1.60 23.39 15.38
C ALA A 563 2.09 22.68 14.12
N GLY A 564 1.45 21.59 13.78
CA GLY A 564 1.82 20.77 12.64
C GLY A 564 0.61 20.08 12.04
N THR A 565 0.78 19.47 10.88
CA THR A 565 -0.32 18.77 10.20
C THR A 565 -0.71 17.52 10.97
N LEU A 566 -1.99 17.50 11.39
CA LEU A 566 -2.62 16.32 11.95
C LEU A 566 -3.17 15.46 10.81
N ASP A 567 -2.51 14.34 10.57
CA ASP A 567 -2.91 13.33 9.61
C ASP A 567 -3.78 12.26 10.29
N GLY A 568 -4.65 11.59 9.53
CA GLY A 568 -5.44 10.47 10.03
C GLY A 568 -6.63 10.87 10.90
N GLY A 569 -7.58 11.62 10.32
CA GLY A 569 -8.89 11.83 10.90
C GLY A 569 -9.38 13.27 10.93
N ILE A 570 -8.55 14.26 11.25
CA ILE A 570 -8.96 15.67 11.35
C ILE A 570 -8.43 16.47 10.17
N GLY A 571 -7.14 16.38 9.89
CA GLY A 571 -6.46 17.16 8.84
C GLY A 571 -6.18 18.60 9.28
N GLY A 572 -5.34 19.28 8.48
CA GLY A 572 -4.96 20.67 8.76
C GLY A 572 -3.83 20.83 9.79
N THR A 573 -3.34 22.07 9.93
CA THR A 573 -2.26 22.42 10.85
C THR A 573 -2.86 22.85 12.19
N HIS A 574 -2.47 22.17 13.27
CA HIS A 574 -3.01 22.38 14.62
C HIS A 574 -1.91 22.20 15.67
N ASP A 575 -2.12 22.78 16.85
CA ASP A 575 -1.47 22.33 18.08
C ASP A 575 -2.09 20.99 18.49
N GLU A 576 -1.31 19.91 18.43
CA GLU A 576 -1.85 18.55 18.51
C GLU A 576 -0.86 17.55 19.12
N TYR A 577 -1.36 16.40 19.55
CA TYR A 577 -0.55 15.41 20.27
C TYR A 577 0.09 14.35 19.38
N THR A 578 -0.39 14.11 18.16
CA THR A 578 0.11 13.06 17.27
C THR A 578 1.61 13.18 16.99
N ASN A 579 2.04 14.40 16.61
CA ASN A 579 3.45 14.70 16.36
C ASN A 579 4.30 14.53 17.63
N THR A 580 3.78 14.95 18.79
CA THR A 580 4.46 14.82 20.08
C THR A 580 4.63 13.37 20.49
N LEU A 581 3.59 12.55 20.38
CA LEU A 581 3.60 11.13 20.75
C LEU A 581 4.62 10.33 19.92
N TRP A 582 4.66 10.58 18.61
CA TRP A 582 5.63 9.92 17.74
C TRP A 582 7.08 10.39 17.96
N ASN A 583 7.29 11.67 18.24
CA ASN A 583 8.64 12.17 18.54
C ASN A 583 9.16 11.63 19.89
N LEU A 584 8.30 11.46 20.89
CA LEU A 584 8.63 10.74 22.13
C LEU A 584 8.98 9.26 21.83
N THR A 585 8.16 8.58 21.03
CA THR A 585 8.40 7.19 20.61
C THR A 585 9.75 7.04 19.90
N GLY A 586 10.05 7.94 18.97
CA GLY A 586 11.31 7.92 18.22
C GLY A 586 12.52 8.17 19.09
N LEU A 587 12.47 9.18 19.97
CA LEU A 587 13.58 9.44 20.90
C LEU A 587 13.81 8.27 21.86
N LYS A 588 12.76 7.62 22.37
CA LYS A 588 12.90 6.42 23.19
C LYS A 588 13.61 5.30 22.44
N SER A 589 13.20 5.05 21.20
CA SER A 589 13.85 4.05 20.33
C SER A 589 15.32 4.39 20.06
N PHE A 590 15.62 5.65 19.81
CA PHE A 590 16.97 6.13 19.61
C PHE A 590 17.87 5.92 20.85
N ILE A 591 17.34 6.16 22.06
CA ILE A 591 18.04 5.88 23.32
C ILE A 591 18.32 4.38 23.48
N GLN A 592 17.33 3.54 23.19
CA GLN A 592 17.50 2.07 23.22
C GLN A 592 18.59 1.62 22.24
N ALA A 593 18.60 2.20 21.03
CA ALA A 593 19.64 1.93 20.04
C ALA A 593 21.03 2.40 20.50
N ALA A 594 21.14 3.55 21.15
CA ALA A 594 22.39 4.03 21.72
C ALA A 594 22.95 3.03 22.76
N HIS A 595 22.08 2.52 23.66
CA HIS A 595 22.47 1.48 24.60
C HIS A 595 22.91 0.19 23.89
N TRP A 596 22.17 -0.24 22.88
CA TRP A 596 22.45 -1.46 22.11
C TRP A 596 23.79 -1.39 21.35
N LEU A 597 24.16 -0.17 20.88
CA LEU A 597 25.44 0.11 20.23
C LEU A 597 26.59 0.44 21.23
N GLY A 598 26.33 0.45 22.54
CA GLY A 598 27.32 0.78 23.56
C GLY A 598 27.68 2.28 23.67
N LYS A 599 26.85 3.16 23.09
CA LYS A 599 27.02 4.63 23.09
C LYS A 599 26.45 5.25 24.38
N THR A 600 27.02 4.92 25.50
CA THR A 600 26.47 5.23 26.85
C THR A 600 26.32 6.71 27.11
N ASP A 601 27.27 7.55 26.69
CA ASP A 601 27.23 9.00 26.92
C ASP A 601 26.12 9.65 26.11
N GLU A 602 25.91 9.20 24.87
CA GLU A 602 24.81 9.65 24.04
C GLU A 602 23.47 9.19 24.60
N ALA A 603 23.36 7.94 25.04
CA ALA A 603 22.16 7.43 25.69
C ALA A 603 21.79 8.29 26.90
N ALA A 604 22.77 8.62 27.77
CA ALA A 604 22.56 9.46 28.96
C ALA A 604 22.15 10.91 28.56
N LYS A 605 22.76 11.47 27.52
CA LYS A 605 22.40 12.80 26.99
C LYS A 605 20.95 12.82 26.52
N TRP A 606 20.57 11.84 25.70
CA TRP A 606 19.22 11.79 25.12
C TRP A 606 18.16 11.34 26.11
N GLN A 607 18.51 10.56 27.13
CA GLN A 607 17.60 10.25 28.23
C GLN A 607 17.16 11.53 28.97
N LYS A 608 18.08 12.46 29.25
CA LYS A 608 17.74 13.76 29.87
C LYS A 608 16.79 14.58 29.00
N GLU A 609 17.00 14.58 27.69
CA GLU A 609 16.12 15.29 26.74
C GLU A 609 14.73 14.63 26.71
N TYR A 610 14.68 13.33 26.66
CA TYR A 610 13.44 12.55 26.70
C TYR A 610 12.66 12.79 28.00
N ASP A 611 13.32 12.75 29.15
CA ASP A 611 12.69 12.97 30.46
C ASP A 611 12.09 14.38 30.56
N ASN A 612 12.81 15.38 30.05
CA ASN A 612 12.31 16.76 29.97
C ASN A 612 11.11 16.88 29.03
N PHE A 613 11.15 16.21 27.86
CA PHE A 613 10.04 16.17 26.92
C PHE A 613 8.81 15.48 27.51
N MET A 614 9.01 14.34 28.17
CA MET A 614 7.95 13.62 28.87
C MET A 614 7.31 14.46 29.98
N LEU A 615 8.13 15.23 30.73
CA LEU A 615 7.61 16.13 31.77
C LEU A 615 6.73 17.24 31.16
N ALA A 616 7.14 17.83 30.02
CA ALA A 616 6.35 18.80 29.29
C ALA A 616 5.02 18.17 28.80
N PHE A 617 5.09 16.98 28.23
CA PHE A 617 3.91 16.22 27.80
C PHE A 617 2.94 15.93 28.97
N GLN A 618 3.45 15.48 30.12
CA GLN A 618 2.60 15.23 31.30
C GLN A 618 1.92 16.48 31.84
N LYS A 619 2.56 17.67 31.73
CA LYS A 619 1.92 18.94 32.08
C LYS A 619 0.79 19.28 31.11
N ALA A 620 1.01 19.12 29.80
CA ALA A 620 0.01 19.36 28.78
C ALA A 620 -1.18 18.38 28.92
N VAL A 621 -0.93 17.10 29.18
CA VAL A 621 -1.99 16.11 29.47
C VAL A 621 -2.86 16.57 30.66
N LYS A 622 -2.27 17.05 31.75
CA LYS A 622 -3.04 17.56 32.90
C LYS A 622 -3.89 18.79 32.55
N ARG A 623 -3.44 19.63 31.62
CA ARG A 623 -4.17 20.80 31.13
C ARG A 623 -5.37 20.38 30.27
N ASP A 624 -5.18 19.41 29.36
CA ASP A 624 -6.07 19.17 28.22
C ASP A 624 -6.94 17.90 28.36
N MET A 625 -6.66 17.03 29.37
CA MET A 625 -7.47 15.84 29.54
C MET A 625 -8.93 16.19 29.88
N LEU A 626 -9.83 15.48 29.24
CA LEU A 626 -11.28 15.64 29.34
C LEU A 626 -11.95 14.36 29.87
N LYS A 627 -13.26 14.44 30.05
CA LYS A 627 -14.10 13.27 30.32
C LYS A 627 -15.14 13.11 29.24
N ASP A 628 -15.33 11.88 28.78
CA ASP A 628 -16.41 11.54 27.88
C ASP A 628 -17.77 11.48 28.63
N LEU A 629 -18.86 11.19 27.90
CA LEU A 629 -20.20 11.08 28.48
C LEU A 629 -20.32 9.94 29.50
N GLY A 630 -19.45 8.93 29.44
CA GLY A 630 -19.37 7.81 30.38
C GLY A 630 -18.53 8.12 31.61
N GLY A 631 -17.88 9.30 31.66
CA GLY A 631 -16.97 9.70 32.72
C GLY A 631 -15.54 9.20 32.57
N ASN A 632 -15.20 8.53 31.45
CA ASN A 632 -13.84 8.06 31.17
C ASN A 632 -12.92 9.25 30.86
N THR A 633 -11.75 9.25 31.47
CA THR A 633 -10.75 10.29 31.24
C THR A 633 -10.02 10.02 29.92
N TYR A 634 -9.91 11.04 29.05
CA TYR A 634 -9.21 10.92 27.78
C TYR A 634 -8.40 12.17 27.44
N LEU A 635 -7.39 12.01 26.62
CA LEU A 635 -6.63 13.09 26.01
C LEU A 635 -7.16 13.32 24.57
N PRO A 636 -7.72 14.48 24.24
CA PRO A 636 -8.12 14.78 22.86
C PRO A 636 -6.90 14.83 21.94
N ALA A 637 -7.09 14.59 20.65
CA ALA A 637 -5.98 14.67 19.68
C ALA A 637 -5.47 16.11 19.49
N LEU A 638 -6.36 17.11 19.59
CA LEU A 638 -6.01 18.52 19.54
C LEU A 638 -5.81 19.10 20.94
N MET A 639 -4.89 20.06 21.06
CA MET A 639 -4.59 20.74 22.33
C MET A 639 -5.57 21.86 22.63
N GLY A 640 -5.68 22.20 23.90
CA GLY A 640 -6.42 23.36 24.37
C GLY A 640 -7.91 23.34 24.03
N GLU A 641 -8.47 24.53 23.69
CA GLU A 641 -9.90 24.68 23.42
C GLU A 641 -10.38 23.89 22.20
N ASP A 642 -9.52 23.69 21.18
CA ASP A 642 -9.88 22.96 19.96
C ASP A 642 -10.12 21.46 20.24
N GLY A 643 -9.46 20.90 21.22
CA GLY A 643 -9.71 19.53 21.68
C GLY A 643 -11.13 19.31 22.19
N THR A 644 -11.74 20.32 22.82
CA THR A 644 -13.12 20.24 23.36
C THR A 644 -14.18 20.17 22.27
N LYS A 645 -13.85 20.49 21.03
CA LYS A 645 -14.74 20.55 19.86
C LYS A 645 -14.78 19.24 19.09
N GLN A 646 -13.91 18.30 19.41
CA GLN A 646 -13.78 17.02 18.71
C GLN A 646 -14.49 15.88 19.45
N LEU A 647 -14.85 14.84 18.70
CA LEU A 647 -15.30 13.58 19.32
C LEU A 647 -14.13 12.95 20.10
N PRO A 648 -14.34 12.34 21.26
CA PRO A 648 -13.28 11.78 22.10
C PRO A 648 -12.36 10.80 21.36
N GLN A 649 -12.93 9.94 20.53
CA GLN A 649 -12.20 8.90 19.80
C GLN A 649 -11.52 9.41 18.50
N ARG A 650 -11.75 10.67 18.11
CA ARG A 650 -11.29 11.21 16.84
C ARG A 650 -9.75 11.27 16.79
N ALA A 651 -9.14 10.75 15.72
CA ALA A 651 -7.69 10.78 15.46
C ALA A 651 -6.82 10.16 16.58
N GLN A 652 -7.33 9.16 17.33
CA GLN A 652 -6.61 8.55 18.45
C GLN A 652 -5.59 7.47 18.06
N TRP A 653 -5.29 7.33 16.79
CA TRP A 653 -4.35 6.34 16.27
C TRP A 653 -2.94 6.46 16.86
N ALA A 654 -2.40 7.67 16.93
CA ALA A 654 -1.07 7.90 17.47
C ALA A 654 -1.01 7.65 18.99
N PHE A 655 -2.11 7.86 19.74
CA PHE A 655 -2.15 7.49 21.14
C PHE A 655 -2.03 5.97 21.31
N CYS A 656 -2.80 5.18 20.57
CA CYS A 656 -2.67 3.73 20.61
C CYS A 656 -1.26 3.27 20.24
N GLN A 657 -0.65 3.90 19.22
CA GLN A 657 0.71 3.59 18.80
C GLN A 657 1.77 4.04 19.82
N ALA A 658 1.52 5.09 20.59
CA ALA A 658 2.37 5.49 21.70
C ALA A 658 2.32 4.48 22.85
N VAL A 659 1.19 3.78 23.05
CA VAL A 659 1.10 2.63 23.95
C VAL A 659 1.94 1.47 23.42
N TYR A 660 1.69 1.06 22.16
CA TYR A 660 2.50 0.08 21.44
C TYR A 660 2.47 0.38 19.92
N PRO A 661 3.63 0.51 19.24
CA PRO A 661 4.97 0.09 19.65
C PRO A 661 5.77 1.09 20.49
N GLY A 662 5.25 2.30 20.72
CA GLY A 662 5.96 3.38 21.41
C GLY A 662 6.36 3.07 22.85
N GLN A 663 5.53 2.33 23.57
CA GLN A 663 5.79 1.93 24.95
C GLN A 663 6.15 3.12 25.87
N ILE A 664 5.67 4.35 25.58
CA ILE A 664 6.02 5.54 26.36
C ILE A 664 5.27 5.62 27.69
N PHE A 665 4.23 4.83 27.86
CA PHE A 665 3.42 4.72 29.09
C PHE A 665 3.77 3.47 29.88
N SER A 666 3.59 3.53 31.19
CA SER A 666 3.64 2.33 32.03
C SER A 666 2.40 1.44 31.78
N LYS A 667 2.49 0.16 32.14
CA LYS A 667 1.38 -0.77 31.97
C LYS A 667 0.13 -0.36 32.78
N GLU A 668 0.31 0.23 33.96
CA GLU A 668 -0.73 0.67 34.88
C GLU A 668 -1.07 2.16 34.76
N ASP A 669 -0.71 2.80 33.63
CA ASP A 669 -0.95 4.25 33.45
C ASP A 669 -2.46 4.55 33.42
N ALA A 670 -2.90 5.44 34.33
CA ALA A 670 -4.31 5.78 34.48
C ALA A 670 -4.88 6.50 33.23
N LEU A 671 -4.05 7.27 32.50
CA LEU A 671 -4.47 7.89 31.24
C LEU A 671 -4.75 6.81 30.20
N VAL A 672 -3.86 5.82 30.05
CA VAL A 672 -4.08 4.70 29.12
C VAL A 672 -5.35 3.94 29.46
N ALA A 673 -5.57 3.63 30.75
CA ALA A 673 -6.81 2.95 31.17
C ALA A 673 -8.08 3.77 30.84
N GLY A 674 -8.06 5.07 31.05
CA GLY A 674 -9.16 5.97 30.70
C GLY A 674 -9.40 6.06 29.18
N MET A 675 -8.32 6.21 28.40
CA MET A 675 -8.36 6.21 26.94
C MET A 675 -8.94 4.91 26.37
N MET A 676 -8.46 3.77 26.86
CA MET A 676 -8.95 2.47 26.41
C MET A 676 -10.43 2.25 26.76
N ALA A 677 -10.90 2.70 27.93
CA ALA A 677 -12.31 2.65 28.31
C ALA A 677 -13.18 3.58 27.44
N MET A 678 -12.69 4.77 27.09
CA MET A 678 -13.37 5.68 26.16
C MET A 678 -13.48 5.08 24.76
N LEU A 679 -12.39 4.50 24.24
CA LEU A 679 -12.39 3.85 22.93
C LEU A 679 -13.34 2.65 22.91
N GLU A 680 -13.35 1.82 23.96
CA GLU A 680 -14.26 0.69 24.08
C GLU A 680 -15.74 1.14 24.12
N ALA A 681 -16.05 2.24 24.80
CA ALA A 681 -17.39 2.82 24.83
C ALA A 681 -17.90 3.28 23.45
N THR A 682 -16.97 3.52 22.50
CA THR A 682 -17.30 3.96 21.14
C THR A 682 -17.27 2.83 20.11
N GLU A 683 -17.18 1.57 20.53
CA GLU A 683 -17.21 0.43 19.59
C GLU A 683 -18.53 0.30 18.85
N ARG A 684 -18.41 -0.02 17.55
CA ARG A 684 -19.49 -0.46 16.67
C ARG A 684 -18.96 -1.62 15.83
N GLU A 685 -19.78 -2.63 15.60
CA GLU A 685 -19.37 -3.82 14.84
C GLU A 685 -18.08 -4.49 15.37
N GLY A 686 -17.78 -4.30 16.66
CA GLY A 686 -16.57 -4.81 17.32
C GLY A 686 -15.31 -3.99 17.09
N MET A 687 -15.42 -2.82 16.48
CA MET A 687 -14.31 -1.91 16.21
C MET A 687 -14.62 -0.49 16.67
N VAL A 688 -13.59 0.31 16.96
CA VAL A 688 -13.77 1.71 17.38
C VAL A 688 -14.29 2.51 16.18
N TYR A 689 -15.36 3.25 16.40
CA TYR A 689 -16.11 3.99 15.39
C TYR A 689 -15.66 5.46 15.33
N GLY A 690 -15.56 6.01 14.12
CA GLY A 690 -15.38 7.45 13.90
C GLY A 690 -14.00 7.99 14.26
N THR A 691 -12.96 7.15 14.20
CA THR A 691 -11.57 7.55 14.50
C THR A 691 -10.86 8.18 13.32
N GLY A 692 -11.18 7.74 12.10
CA GLY A 692 -10.50 8.12 10.86
C GLY A 692 -11.10 9.34 10.15
N TRP A 693 -10.90 9.45 8.86
CA TRP A 693 -11.38 10.54 7.99
C TRP A 693 -12.92 10.57 7.91
N ASP A 694 -13.57 9.42 7.96
CA ASP A 694 -15.01 9.33 8.10
C ASP A 694 -15.43 9.27 9.58
N ALA A 695 -15.89 10.40 10.11
CA ALA A 695 -16.37 10.50 11.50
C ALA A 695 -17.59 9.58 11.78
N THR A 696 -18.20 9.00 10.76
CA THR A 696 -19.35 8.09 10.83
C THR A 696 -19.03 6.69 10.30
N GLY A 697 -17.76 6.37 10.12
CA GLY A 697 -17.26 5.13 9.57
C GLY A 697 -16.33 4.35 10.48
N ILE A 698 -15.78 3.29 9.94
CA ILE A 698 -14.78 2.43 10.54
C ILE A 698 -13.47 2.59 9.79
N TRP A 699 -12.41 2.96 10.49
CA TRP A 699 -11.04 2.90 10.01
C TRP A 699 -10.50 1.49 10.26
N ASN A 700 -10.49 0.65 9.22
CA ASN A 700 -10.37 -0.80 9.36
C ASN A 700 -9.15 -1.24 10.17
N TYR A 701 -7.98 -0.75 9.86
CA TYR A 701 -6.76 -1.17 10.54
C TYR A 701 -6.49 -0.47 11.88
N PHE A 702 -7.33 0.49 12.27
CA PHE A 702 -7.33 0.99 13.65
C PHE A 702 -7.61 -0.14 14.66
N ALA A 703 -8.30 -1.19 14.24
CA ALA A 703 -8.48 -2.41 15.03
C ALA A 703 -7.17 -2.97 15.57
N SER A 704 -6.09 -2.93 14.76
CA SER A 704 -4.78 -3.41 15.17
C SER A 704 -4.12 -2.49 16.20
N PHE A 705 -4.19 -1.17 16.03
CA PHE A 705 -3.65 -0.22 17.01
C PHE A 705 -4.32 -0.38 18.37
N TYR A 706 -5.62 -0.47 18.36
CA TYR A 706 -6.47 -0.70 19.52
C TYR A 706 -6.18 -2.06 20.18
N ALA A 707 -6.08 -3.12 19.38
CA ALA A 707 -5.74 -4.46 19.86
C ALA A 707 -4.34 -4.53 20.49
N HIS A 708 -3.35 -3.89 19.88
CA HIS A 708 -1.99 -3.84 20.44
C HIS A 708 -1.95 -3.08 21.77
N ALA A 709 -2.73 -1.99 21.90
CA ALA A 709 -2.83 -1.27 23.17
C ALA A 709 -3.45 -2.17 24.26
N TRP A 710 -4.50 -2.94 23.96
CA TRP A 710 -5.06 -3.94 24.89
C TRP A 710 -4.07 -5.06 25.21
N LEU A 711 -3.39 -5.59 24.21
CA LEU A 711 -2.38 -6.64 24.39
C LEU A 711 -1.26 -6.14 25.30
N TRP A 712 -0.78 -4.91 25.07
CA TRP A 712 0.25 -4.29 25.89
C TRP A 712 -0.20 -4.11 27.34
N GLN A 713 -1.47 -3.79 27.59
CA GLN A 713 -2.08 -3.73 28.92
C GLN A 713 -2.29 -5.11 29.56
N GLY A 714 -2.05 -6.21 28.83
CA GLY A 714 -2.22 -7.59 29.29
C GLY A 714 -3.65 -8.14 29.10
N ASN A 715 -4.48 -7.48 28.29
CA ASN A 715 -5.81 -7.97 27.93
C ASN A 715 -5.76 -8.64 26.53
N GLY A 716 -5.12 -9.81 26.47
CA GLY A 716 -4.99 -10.58 25.23
C GLY A 716 -6.33 -11.07 24.68
N PHE A 717 -7.32 -11.31 25.55
CA PHE A 717 -8.66 -11.71 25.12
C PHE A 717 -9.33 -10.62 24.26
N LYS A 718 -9.28 -9.36 24.71
CA LYS A 718 -9.86 -8.24 23.95
C LYS A 718 -9.09 -8.00 22.64
N ALA A 719 -7.77 -8.18 22.67
CA ALA A 719 -6.95 -8.08 21.46
C ALA A 719 -7.30 -9.18 20.45
N ALA A 720 -7.54 -10.41 20.88
CA ALA A 720 -8.00 -11.50 20.03
C ALA A 720 -9.38 -11.24 19.42
N GLN A 721 -10.32 -10.70 20.21
CA GLN A 721 -11.64 -10.28 19.70
C GLN A 721 -11.51 -9.22 18.60
N SER A 722 -10.59 -8.26 18.76
CA SER A 722 -10.34 -7.23 17.77
C SER A 722 -9.77 -7.80 16.46
N LEU A 723 -8.98 -8.88 16.50
CA LEU A 723 -8.50 -9.59 15.30
C LEU A 723 -9.69 -10.13 14.48
N TYR A 724 -10.66 -10.78 15.13
CA TYR A 724 -11.85 -11.30 14.45
C TYR A 724 -12.77 -10.19 13.93
N ALA A 725 -12.93 -9.10 14.69
CA ALA A 725 -13.68 -7.94 14.23
C ALA A 725 -13.03 -7.33 12.99
N PHE A 726 -11.71 -7.15 13.00
CA PHE A 726 -10.94 -6.68 11.86
C PHE A 726 -11.11 -7.60 10.64
N GLY A 727 -10.98 -8.92 10.83
CA GLY A 727 -11.18 -9.91 9.76
C GLY A 727 -12.59 -9.88 9.18
N ASN A 728 -13.63 -9.67 10.00
CA ASN A 728 -15.02 -9.61 9.56
C ASN A 728 -15.37 -8.37 8.72
N HIS A 729 -14.52 -7.34 8.69
CA HIS A 729 -14.63 -6.17 7.81
C HIS A 729 -13.91 -6.35 6.47
N ALA A 730 -13.17 -7.43 6.26
CA ALA A 730 -12.59 -7.75 4.97
C ALA A 730 -13.68 -8.11 3.94
N SER A 731 -13.34 -7.93 2.65
CA SER A 731 -14.18 -8.43 1.56
C SER A 731 -14.08 -9.96 1.41
N PRO A 732 -15.00 -10.61 0.69
CA PRO A 732 -14.89 -12.02 0.34
C PRO A 732 -13.65 -12.39 -0.50
N THR A 733 -12.98 -11.40 -1.08
CA THR A 733 -11.71 -11.55 -1.79
C THR A 733 -10.49 -11.23 -0.91
N LEU A 734 -10.70 -11.19 0.42
CA LEU A 734 -9.66 -11.13 1.45
C LEU A 734 -8.80 -9.87 1.37
N VAL A 735 -9.45 -8.71 1.22
CA VAL A 735 -8.82 -7.38 1.17
C VAL A 735 -9.66 -6.37 1.97
N TRP A 736 -9.01 -5.32 2.46
CA TRP A 736 -9.64 -4.20 3.15
C TRP A 736 -9.51 -2.92 2.34
N ARG A 737 -10.51 -2.04 2.50
CA ARG A 737 -10.39 -0.62 2.21
C ARG A 737 -9.76 0.09 3.41
N GLU A 738 -9.23 1.29 3.20
CA GLU A 738 -8.73 2.11 4.31
C GLU A 738 -9.84 2.33 5.35
N GLU A 739 -10.92 2.98 4.94
CA GLU A 739 -12.10 3.17 5.79
C GLU A 739 -13.36 2.78 5.04
N GLN A 740 -14.37 2.38 5.78
CA GLN A 740 -15.68 2.03 5.25
C GLN A 740 -16.80 2.49 6.18
N SER A 741 -17.99 2.73 5.61
CA SER A 741 -19.20 2.98 6.38
C SER A 741 -19.65 1.73 7.13
N LEU A 742 -20.38 1.90 8.23
CA LEU A 742 -21.06 0.81 8.93
C LEU A 742 -22.01 0.06 7.97
N LYS A 743 -22.19 -1.22 8.21
CA LYS A 743 -23.12 -2.05 7.44
C LYS A 743 -24.53 -1.47 7.48
N GLY A 744 -25.11 -1.26 6.30
CA GLY A 744 -26.44 -0.69 6.13
C GLY A 744 -26.52 0.85 6.18
N ALA A 745 -25.41 1.54 6.45
CA ALA A 745 -25.32 2.98 6.27
C ALA A 745 -25.09 3.36 4.79
N ASN A 746 -25.24 4.65 4.46
CA ASN A 746 -24.86 5.15 3.13
C ASN A 746 -23.37 4.94 2.93
N PHE A 747 -23.02 4.18 1.90
CA PHE A 747 -21.64 3.81 1.65
C PHE A 747 -20.81 5.01 1.20
N ARG A 748 -19.72 5.25 1.91
CA ARG A 748 -18.72 6.25 1.58
C ARG A 748 -17.37 5.55 1.38
N LYS A 749 -16.66 5.93 0.34
CA LYS A 749 -15.31 5.43 0.04
C LYS A 749 -14.28 6.38 0.63
N VAL A 750 -13.33 5.84 1.37
CA VAL A 750 -12.12 6.54 1.80
C VAL A 750 -10.91 5.67 1.47
N GLY A 751 -9.90 6.27 0.88
CA GLY A 751 -8.66 5.63 0.52
C GLY A 751 -8.77 4.54 -0.55
N ASP A 752 -7.72 3.79 -0.73
CA ASP A 752 -7.66 2.72 -1.74
C ASP A 752 -8.08 1.34 -1.20
N MET A 753 -8.14 0.40 -2.12
CA MET A 753 -8.43 -1.01 -1.83
C MET A 753 -7.80 -1.87 -2.94
N PRO A 754 -6.95 -2.86 -2.58
CA PRO A 754 -6.48 -3.22 -1.24
C PRO A 754 -5.68 -2.11 -0.58
N HIS A 755 -5.93 -1.87 0.71
CA HIS A 755 -5.10 -0.99 1.51
C HIS A 755 -4.05 -1.82 2.25
N ASN A 756 -2.76 -1.64 1.92
CA ASN A 756 -1.75 -2.59 2.38
C ASN A 756 -1.21 -2.30 3.77
N TRP A 757 -1.41 -1.11 4.30
CA TRP A 757 -1.23 -0.91 5.74
C TRP A 757 -2.19 -1.79 6.54
N ALA A 758 -3.46 -1.94 6.08
CA ALA A 758 -4.39 -2.88 6.70
C ALA A 758 -3.87 -4.33 6.64
N SER A 759 -3.34 -4.76 5.48
CA SER A 759 -2.72 -6.09 5.34
C SER A 759 -1.51 -6.27 6.27
N ALA A 760 -0.65 -5.26 6.38
CA ALA A 760 0.50 -5.27 7.28
C ALA A 760 0.09 -5.33 8.74
N GLU A 761 -0.92 -4.57 9.14
CA GLU A 761 -1.44 -4.59 10.51
C GLU A 761 -2.11 -5.92 10.88
N PHE A 762 -2.76 -6.57 9.92
CA PHE A 762 -3.29 -7.91 10.15
C PHE A 762 -2.17 -8.94 10.38
N ILE A 763 -1.08 -8.87 9.63
CA ILE A 763 0.13 -9.70 9.83
C ILE A 763 0.72 -9.43 11.21
N ARG A 764 0.98 -8.16 11.54
CA ARG A 764 1.59 -7.75 12.82
C ARG A 764 0.75 -8.21 14.02
N LEU A 765 -0.55 -7.91 14.01
CA LEU A 765 -1.44 -8.29 15.09
C LEU A 765 -1.48 -9.80 15.27
N THR A 766 -1.64 -10.57 14.20
CA THR A 766 -1.68 -12.03 14.24
C THR A 766 -0.41 -12.61 14.87
N ILE A 767 0.76 -12.13 14.46
CA ILE A 767 2.05 -12.58 15.01
C ILE A 767 2.20 -12.15 16.46
N HIS A 768 1.87 -10.90 16.81
CA HIS A 768 2.05 -10.37 18.16
C HIS A 768 1.09 -10.97 19.20
N LEU A 769 -0.10 -11.42 18.78
CA LEU A 769 -0.95 -12.22 19.67
C LEU A 769 -0.30 -13.54 20.09
N LEU A 770 0.57 -14.08 19.24
CA LEU A 770 1.30 -15.35 19.48
C LEU A 770 2.67 -15.14 20.07
N ALA A 771 3.38 -14.06 19.68
CA ALA A 771 4.74 -13.79 20.10
C ALA A 771 5.02 -12.29 20.10
N LEU A 772 5.21 -11.70 21.28
CA LEU A 772 5.45 -10.27 21.48
C LEU A 772 6.70 -10.02 22.31
N ASP A 773 7.60 -9.18 21.84
CA ASP A 773 8.76 -8.75 22.61
C ASP A 773 8.38 -7.69 23.66
N ARG A 774 8.83 -7.89 24.91
CA ARG A 774 8.63 -6.96 26.04
C ARG A 774 9.95 -6.75 26.79
N GLY A 775 10.63 -5.67 26.48
CA GLY A 775 11.96 -5.39 27.03
C GLY A 775 12.97 -6.48 26.63
N ASN A 776 13.44 -7.26 27.60
CA ASN A 776 14.40 -8.35 27.36
C ASN A 776 13.74 -9.75 27.42
N ASP A 777 12.44 -9.84 27.38
CA ASP A 777 11.69 -11.09 27.40
C ASP A 777 10.83 -11.25 26.13
N LEU A 778 10.67 -12.47 25.66
CA LEU A 778 9.74 -12.81 24.57
C LEU A 778 8.50 -13.46 25.20
N HIS A 779 7.34 -12.85 25.02
CA HIS A 779 6.08 -13.32 25.52
C HIS A 779 5.34 -14.14 24.47
N LEU A 780 4.96 -15.38 24.78
CA LEU A 780 4.21 -16.26 23.88
C LEU A 780 2.77 -16.40 24.38
N PHE A 781 1.83 -16.40 23.43
CA PHE A 781 0.41 -16.72 23.62
C PHE A 781 -0.37 -15.77 24.56
N GLU A 782 0.10 -14.55 24.76
CA GLU A 782 -0.62 -13.57 25.60
C GLU A 782 -2.00 -13.23 25.02
N GLY A 783 -2.14 -13.29 23.67
CA GLY A 783 -3.40 -13.07 22.96
C GLY A 783 -3.91 -14.29 22.18
N LEU A 784 -3.51 -15.51 22.58
CA LEU A 784 -3.96 -16.73 21.89
C LEU A 784 -5.49 -16.87 21.96
N PRO A 785 -6.21 -16.87 20.82
CA PRO A 785 -7.64 -17.14 20.84
C PRO A 785 -7.96 -18.52 21.42
N THR A 786 -8.92 -18.60 22.34
CA THR A 786 -9.34 -19.87 22.96
C THR A 786 -9.81 -20.90 21.94
N GLU A 787 -10.39 -20.45 20.85
CA GLU A 787 -10.88 -21.25 19.73
C GLU A 787 -9.73 -22.00 19.03
N TRP A 788 -8.48 -21.52 19.14
CA TRP A 788 -7.31 -22.17 18.56
C TRP A 788 -6.73 -23.29 19.43
N THR A 789 -7.40 -23.60 20.54
CA THR A 789 -6.95 -24.65 21.49
C THR A 789 -7.86 -25.90 21.48
N HIS A 790 -8.66 -26.11 20.43
CA HIS A 790 -9.44 -27.32 20.28
C HIS A 790 -8.58 -28.53 19.87
N ALA A 791 -9.10 -29.74 20.12
CA ALA A 791 -8.43 -31.00 19.84
C ALA A 791 -7.85 -31.09 18.40
N GLY A 792 -6.58 -31.43 18.29
CA GLY A 792 -5.86 -31.60 17.03
C GLY A 792 -5.37 -30.33 16.35
N MET A 793 -5.66 -29.15 16.89
CA MET A 793 -5.24 -27.86 16.32
C MET A 793 -3.73 -27.65 16.46
N ILE A 794 -3.14 -26.97 15.47
CA ILE A 794 -1.72 -26.67 15.40
C ILE A 794 -1.55 -25.18 15.08
N THR A 795 -0.78 -24.49 15.92
CA THR A 795 -0.29 -23.12 15.69
C THR A 795 1.23 -23.17 15.55
N ARG A 796 1.77 -22.61 14.45
CA ARG A 796 3.22 -22.61 14.21
C ARG A 796 3.69 -21.26 13.71
N LEU A 797 4.83 -20.81 14.25
CA LEU A 797 5.65 -19.74 13.70
C LEU A 797 6.98 -20.34 13.25
N ASN A 798 7.42 -20.04 12.04
CA ASN A 798 8.61 -20.60 11.44
C ASN A 798 9.58 -19.49 11.02
N GLY A 799 10.62 -19.25 11.83
CA GLY A 799 11.65 -18.25 11.55
C GLY A 799 11.11 -16.84 11.49
N ILE A 800 10.16 -16.48 12.35
CA ILE A 800 9.68 -15.10 12.50
C ILE A 800 10.79 -14.26 13.12
N ALA A 801 11.17 -13.17 12.46
CA ALA A 801 12.19 -12.28 12.98
C ALA A 801 11.69 -11.53 14.22
N THR A 802 12.47 -11.59 15.29
CA THR A 802 12.27 -10.87 16.54
C THR A 802 13.52 -10.08 16.90
N PRO A 803 13.47 -9.15 17.86
CA PRO A 803 14.67 -8.50 18.37
C PRO A 803 15.71 -9.46 18.99
N PHE A 804 15.33 -10.71 19.20
CA PHE A 804 16.16 -11.75 19.79
C PHE A 804 16.62 -12.81 18.78
N GLY A 805 16.43 -12.56 17.49
CA GLY A 805 16.68 -13.50 16.39
C GLY A 805 15.40 -14.16 15.87
N ALA A 806 15.58 -15.13 14.99
CA ALA A 806 14.48 -15.85 14.38
C ALA A 806 13.79 -16.78 15.38
N LEU A 807 12.46 -16.65 15.50
CA LEU A 807 11.63 -17.51 16.35
C LEU A 807 11.03 -18.64 15.52
N THR A 808 11.30 -19.89 15.91
CA THR A 808 10.56 -21.05 15.46
C THR A 808 9.86 -21.69 16.66
N MET A 809 8.53 -21.85 16.56
CA MET A 809 7.74 -22.50 17.60
C MET A 809 6.56 -23.28 17.03
N GLU A 810 6.16 -24.34 17.73
CA GLU A 810 4.94 -25.10 17.45
C GLU A 810 4.15 -25.36 18.72
N LEU A 811 2.86 -24.98 18.74
CA LEU A 811 1.88 -25.41 19.72
C LEU A 811 0.93 -26.42 19.08
N LYS A 812 0.92 -27.65 19.57
CA LYS A 812 0.08 -28.73 19.09
C LYS A 812 -0.86 -29.23 20.19
N ILE A 813 -2.15 -29.15 19.93
CA ILE A 813 -3.18 -29.65 20.85
C ILE A 813 -3.35 -31.14 20.59
N ALA A 814 -3.34 -31.92 21.67
CA ALA A 814 -3.54 -33.37 21.58
C ALA A 814 -4.92 -33.72 21.00
N ALA A 815 -5.03 -34.89 20.38
CA ALA A 815 -6.28 -35.32 19.73
C ALA A 815 -7.45 -35.51 20.73
N ASP A 816 -7.16 -35.68 22.02
CA ASP A 816 -8.16 -35.78 23.09
C ASP A 816 -8.51 -34.39 23.70
N GLY A 817 -7.83 -33.30 23.26
CA GLY A 817 -8.05 -31.94 23.75
C GLY A 817 -7.63 -31.69 25.17
N ARG A 818 -6.91 -32.64 25.83
CA ARG A 818 -6.59 -32.57 27.25
C ARG A 818 -5.20 -32.00 27.55
N SER A 819 -4.33 -31.95 26.58
CA SER A 819 -2.97 -31.39 26.70
C SER A 819 -2.52 -30.76 25.39
N ALA A 820 -1.54 -29.87 25.49
CA ALA A 820 -0.77 -29.36 24.38
C ALA A 820 0.69 -29.74 24.53
N SER A 821 1.40 -29.90 23.40
CA SER A 821 2.85 -29.87 23.35
C SER A 821 3.29 -28.54 22.75
N LEU A 822 4.21 -27.87 23.43
CA LEU A 822 4.85 -26.66 22.96
C LEU A 822 6.32 -26.97 22.69
N HIS A 823 6.76 -26.75 21.47
CA HIS A 823 8.16 -26.78 21.08
C HIS A 823 8.61 -25.36 20.71
N VAL A 824 9.79 -24.93 21.22
CA VAL A 824 10.38 -23.62 20.91
C VAL A 824 11.88 -23.82 20.73
N GLU A 825 12.36 -23.51 19.51
CA GLU A 825 13.78 -23.55 19.17
C GLU A 825 14.59 -22.45 19.89
N PRO A 826 15.91 -22.64 20.11
CA PRO A 826 16.76 -21.65 20.76
C PRO A 826 16.81 -20.33 19.97
N LEU A 827 16.74 -19.20 20.66
CA LEU A 827 16.96 -17.87 20.10
C LEU A 827 18.46 -17.58 19.99
N SER A 828 18.85 -16.88 18.93
CA SER A 828 20.26 -16.61 18.65
C SER A 828 20.86 -15.47 19.45
N ASP A 829 20.07 -14.47 19.87
CA ASP A 829 20.57 -13.30 20.61
C ASP A 829 20.52 -13.55 22.14
N PRO A 830 21.66 -13.43 22.82
CA PRO A 830 21.76 -13.68 24.26
C PRO A 830 21.09 -12.59 25.12
N SER A 831 20.62 -11.49 24.55
CA SER A 831 19.92 -10.41 25.26
C SER A 831 18.54 -10.82 25.74
N CYS A 832 17.92 -11.85 25.12
CA CYS A 832 16.69 -12.44 25.62
C CYS A 832 16.94 -13.13 26.97
N LYS A 833 16.24 -12.67 28.00
CA LYS A 833 16.40 -13.25 29.35
C LYS A 833 15.49 -14.45 29.57
N ASN A 834 14.25 -14.37 29.16
CA ASN A 834 13.27 -15.42 29.33
C ASN A 834 12.33 -15.48 28.11
N ILE A 835 11.81 -16.66 27.83
CA ILE A 835 10.59 -16.83 27.05
C ILE A 835 9.45 -17.05 28.05
N ILE A 836 8.45 -16.16 28.04
CA ILE A 836 7.31 -16.16 28.96
C ILE A 836 6.10 -16.72 28.23
N VAL A 837 5.69 -17.91 28.56
CA VAL A 837 4.51 -18.56 28.00
C VAL A 837 3.29 -18.18 28.85
N HIS A 838 2.32 -17.45 28.29
CA HIS A 838 1.07 -17.14 28.97
C HIS A 838 0.13 -18.33 28.91
N LEU A 839 -0.43 -18.69 30.05
CA LEU A 839 -1.29 -19.85 30.24
C LEU A 839 -2.75 -19.46 30.53
N ASP A 840 -2.97 -18.19 30.82
CA ASP A 840 -4.30 -17.67 31.16
C ASP A 840 -5.28 -17.86 29.99
N GLY A 841 -6.50 -18.21 30.31
CA GLY A 841 -7.61 -18.30 29.34
C GLY A 841 -7.72 -19.67 28.64
N TRP A 842 -6.64 -20.44 28.47
CA TRP A 842 -6.66 -21.67 27.67
C TRP A 842 -6.11 -22.93 28.38
N THR A 843 -5.58 -22.80 29.62
CA THR A 843 -5.08 -23.94 30.40
C THR A 843 -5.82 -24.13 31.74
N LYS A 844 -5.70 -25.34 32.30
CA LYS A 844 -6.27 -25.70 33.62
C LYS A 844 -5.37 -25.42 34.81
N THR A 845 -4.23 -24.80 34.63
CA THR A 845 -3.27 -24.56 35.71
C THR A 845 -3.89 -23.63 36.76
N SER A 846 -4.38 -24.20 37.87
CA SER A 846 -4.85 -23.44 39.01
C SER A 846 -3.65 -22.84 39.74
N GLY A 847 -3.33 -21.60 39.44
CA GLY A 847 -2.35 -20.81 40.17
C GLY A 847 -1.22 -20.17 39.36
N GLU A 848 -0.62 -20.84 38.41
CA GLU A 848 0.42 -20.25 37.57
C GLU A 848 -0.17 -19.67 36.27
N LYS A 849 -0.07 -18.34 36.13
CA LYS A 849 -0.52 -17.61 34.92
C LYS A 849 0.47 -17.66 33.78
N VAL A 850 1.73 -17.88 34.07
CA VAL A 850 2.83 -17.90 33.14
C VAL A 850 3.82 -19.02 33.43
N MET A 851 4.46 -19.53 32.37
CA MET A 851 5.59 -20.46 32.44
C MET A 851 6.83 -19.78 31.86
N LYS A 852 8.01 -19.98 32.46
CA LYS A 852 9.27 -19.45 31.95
C LYS A 852 10.07 -20.55 31.25
N LEU A 853 10.57 -20.27 30.06
CA LEU A 853 11.48 -21.16 29.33
C LEU A 853 12.83 -20.46 29.13
N ASP A 854 13.88 -21.25 29.01
CA ASP A 854 15.24 -20.77 28.74
C ASP A 854 15.36 -20.46 27.21
N PRO A 855 15.61 -19.22 26.81
CA PRO A 855 15.68 -18.87 25.40
C PRO A 855 16.87 -19.50 24.64
N ARG A 856 17.84 -20.08 25.35
CA ARG A 856 19.05 -20.68 24.75
C ARG A 856 18.94 -22.19 24.56
N LYS A 857 17.84 -22.78 25.02
CA LYS A 857 17.62 -24.23 24.93
C LYS A 857 16.54 -24.55 23.90
N ASP A 858 16.64 -25.75 23.36
CA ASP A 858 15.52 -26.37 22.68
C ASP A 858 14.52 -26.83 23.75
N ASN A 859 13.35 -26.17 23.75
CA ASN A 859 12.34 -26.37 24.78
C ASN A 859 11.22 -27.24 24.23
N GLU A 860 10.95 -28.37 24.86
CA GLU A 860 9.80 -29.21 24.59
C GLU A 860 9.01 -29.41 25.89
N VAL A 861 7.78 -28.87 25.93
CA VAL A 861 6.97 -28.81 27.15
C VAL A 861 5.57 -29.33 26.91
N LYS A 862 5.08 -30.15 27.84
CA LYS A 862 3.69 -30.61 27.84
C LYS A 862 2.85 -29.77 28.80
N ILE A 863 1.77 -29.16 28.27
CA ILE A 863 0.89 -28.22 29.00
C ILE A 863 -0.50 -28.84 29.11
N PRO A 864 -1.05 -29.02 30.35
CA PRO A 864 -2.44 -29.43 30.54
C PRO A 864 -3.41 -28.38 30.01
N ILE A 865 -4.46 -28.77 29.29
CA ILE A 865 -5.56 -27.90 28.83
C ILE A 865 -6.83 -28.17 29.65
N ARG A 866 -7.78 -27.24 29.60
CA ARG A 866 -9.09 -27.35 30.32
C ARG A 866 -9.88 -28.61 30.00
#